data_a5a24e02ac8ed2507836b67b05d11ab4
#
_entry.id   a5a24e02ac8ed2507836b67b05d11ab4
#
_cell.length_a   1.000
_cell.length_b   1.000
_cell.length_c   1.000
_cell.angle_alpha   90.00
_cell.angle_beta   90.00
_cell.angle_gamma   90.00
#
_symmetry.space_group_name_H-M   'P 1'
#
loop_
_entity.id
_entity.type
_entity.pdbx_description
1 polymer ?
#
loop_
_entity_poly.entity_id
_entity_poly.type
_entity_poly.pdbx_seq_one_letter_code
_entity_poly.pdbx_strand_id
1 'polypeptide(L)'
;MTREMVEPALPPALRRALTNRRVVVVAGAGISMLAPSSLPDWRGFCDALVEGAKRVAREADGADDTVRAAIGRIQLDDIGAKGMSEYLVKIIGSEFYFPVLGALDGAVPNANHRALAQMAQEGSLRAIVTTNFDTLIEKAFDHEGVPLQVVSEAKNYRDAATGASCTLFKIHGSVNELTSLVDTIGQKIQGLPATVRDALAVLFAEHHALVVGYSGADLEFGADYLCLTAARGSRHGLTWFLRPGTDVSLLLQHAVEPEPELREFQHAELPRALARCLASAQDLERPSAERKSPETSTPDFLTRIGSFYDYLGPSGALAMLVRMALDLGRLADADALRGLLARCLTNRPPEPLVIQGLAMRQVAFAAHARGDLPLALHWTTRETEVRTEQLTEWRSTCAAVEAKRQSGQLHDLPAPYPFSGTLAADWPLIAEQVEEDIHRLLAGCWSNRANHVVAADGLGAGAALEQSLNHCELSLSGISLVHMYAVYSTWLVICGDAVDEPLGRLAECEAAALLFGNIDTANDCALNQARLYLALGEYDAAMWRVEHVRSRISIGTTQQCRLEVARISEAVRVRRVTAPSGQPHHAFRVEVPIGGDEGFWRDRLVRAESSRDPQDLAEAFHALAAILCNTGRMERAIAITRGFEAFSRSAQRHADTSTACLLRAWARVGLEDFRSAGVDCAASVRARSAIEARLPRALLEQLEHLERPSNRADAVVACRAIIVALRQVNDDWASRIGALVRLVSKWYEASRSQPATAIPFFRVLDGLESGLGSAAETERYAGRTVEQHETTRTRVYAMLAAAQYRILEDHAGVARCLELLANAATVEQRQPQADALRAKAARYDAYARERAARRTGAPDQVIYRVDPARGATDLD
;
A
#
# COMPACT_ATOMS: atom_id res chain seq x y z
N MET A 1 25.18 27.35 42.40
CA MET A 1 24.12 26.48 42.94
C MET A 1 23.76 25.47 41.83
N THR A 2 24.40 24.34 41.83
CA THR A 2 24.03 23.18 40.99
C THR A 2 22.68 22.68 41.50
N ARG A 3 21.62 22.79 40.71
CA ARG A 3 20.37 22.09 40.96
C ARG A 3 20.72 20.58 40.94
N GLU A 4 20.74 19.95 42.11
CA GLU A 4 20.61 18.52 42.19
C GLU A 4 19.29 18.15 41.48
N MET A 5 19.39 17.59 40.31
CA MET A 5 18.22 17.00 39.65
C MET A 5 17.81 15.79 40.48
N VAL A 6 16.76 15.97 41.29
CA VAL A 6 16.11 14.84 41.97
C VAL A 6 15.62 13.89 40.86
N GLU A 7 16.30 12.78 40.74
CA GLU A 7 15.92 11.75 39.76
C GLU A 7 14.49 11.27 40.02
N PRO A 8 13.60 11.28 39.01
CA PRO A 8 12.21 10.87 39.22
C PRO A 8 12.15 9.39 39.64
N ALA A 9 11.45 9.12 40.76
CA ALA A 9 11.19 7.75 41.20
C ALA A 9 10.36 6.99 40.14
N LEU A 10 10.58 5.68 40.03
CA LEU A 10 9.75 4.83 39.15
C LEU A 10 8.27 4.91 39.55
N PRO A 11 7.36 4.92 38.55
CA PRO A 11 5.93 4.89 38.82
C PRO A 11 5.51 3.74 39.75
N PRO A 12 4.60 3.99 40.69
CA PRO A 12 4.18 2.94 41.64
C PRO A 12 3.60 1.69 40.96
N ALA A 13 2.87 1.84 39.84
CA ALA A 13 2.32 0.71 39.08
C ALA A 13 3.42 -0.16 38.47
N LEU A 14 4.41 0.50 37.82
CA LEU A 14 5.56 -0.20 37.25
C LEU A 14 6.37 -0.93 38.31
N ARG A 15 6.63 -0.28 39.47
CA ARG A 15 7.36 -0.92 40.60
C ARG A 15 6.64 -2.18 41.08
N ARG A 16 5.32 -2.11 41.29
CA ARG A 16 4.53 -3.28 41.66
C ARG A 16 4.58 -4.39 40.60
N ALA A 17 4.54 -4.01 39.33
CA ALA A 17 4.59 -4.98 38.23
C ALA A 17 5.95 -5.70 38.14
N LEU A 18 7.04 -4.98 38.35
CA LEU A 18 8.40 -5.53 38.41
C LEU A 18 8.51 -6.54 39.60
N THR A 19 8.08 -6.15 40.79
CA THR A 19 8.10 -7.05 41.96
C THR A 19 7.24 -8.29 41.76
N ASN A 20 6.12 -8.16 41.05
CA ASN A 20 5.20 -9.27 40.80
C ASN A 20 5.54 -10.07 39.52
N ARG A 21 6.65 -9.80 38.86
CA ARG A 21 7.09 -10.48 37.64
C ARG A 21 6.09 -10.38 36.46
N ARG A 22 5.46 -9.20 36.31
CA ARG A 22 4.36 -8.95 35.35
C ARG A 22 4.66 -7.78 34.42
N VAL A 23 5.89 -7.73 33.88
CA VAL A 23 6.26 -6.70 32.92
C VAL A 23 6.44 -7.29 31.51
N VAL A 24 5.84 -6.65 30.54
CA VAL A 24 6.12 -6.83 29.10
C VAL A 24 6.77 -5.54 28.59
N VAL A 25 7.94 -5.66 27.99
CA VAL A 25 8.64 -4.52 27.42
C VAL A 25 8.30 -4.36 25.95
N VAL A 26 7.96 -3.14 25.53
CA VAL A 26 7.85 -2.76 24.11
C VAL A 26 9.10 -1.96 23.75
N ALA A 27 9.97 -2.55 22.93
CA ALA A 27 11.28 -1.99 22.60
C ALA A 27 11.32 -1.48 21.15
N GLY A 28 11.77 -0.23 20.95
CA GLY A 28 11.99 0.36 19.62
C GLY A 28 13.45 0.69 19.38
N ALA A 29 13.76 1.29 18.20
CA ALA A 29 15.12 1.57 17.72
C ALA A 29 15.99 2.39 18.71
N GLY A 30 15.36 3.20 19.55
CA GLY A 30 16.06 4.02 20.54
C GLY A 30 16.91 3.23 21.54
N ILE A 31 16.61 1.94 21.80
CA ILE A 31 17.45 1.13 22.70
C ILE A 31 18.82 0.79 22.07
N SER A 32 18.92 0.82 20.73
CA SER A 32 20.12 0.43 19.97
C SER A 32 21.04 1.63 19.62
N MET A 33 20.65 2.87 19.99
CA MET A 33 21.40 4.08 19.60
C MET A 33 22.67 4.33 20.41
N LEU A 34 22.76 3.83 21.64
CA LEU A 34 23.93 4.03 22.50
C LEU A 34 25.11 3.12 22.09
N ALA A 35 26.34 3.61 22.33
CA ALA A 35 27.54 2.80 22.21
C ALA A 35 27.48 1.56 23.15
N PRO A 36 28.04 0.40 22.76
CA PRO A 36 28.76 0.15 21.53
C PRO A 36 27.88 -0.15 20.30
N SER A 37 26.56 -0.31 20.46
CA SER A 37 25.66 -0.61 19.32
C SER A 37 25.70 0.49 18.27
N SER A 38 25.54 1.74 18.67
CA SER A 38 25.62 2.95 17.84
C SER A 38 24.81 2.86 16.54
N LEU A 39 23.68 2.14 16.55
CA LEU A 39 22.79 2.09 15.39
C LEU A 39 22.00 3.40 15.28
N PRO A 40 21.74 3.87 14.05
CA PRO A 40 20.93 5.06 13.84
C PRO A 40 19.47 4.82 14.21
N ASP A 41 18.73 5.89 14.47
CA ASP A 41 17.28 5.82 14.37
C ASP A 41 16.86 5.71 12.89
N TRP A 42 15.55 5.51 12.65
CA TRP A 42 15.02 5.32 11.30
C TRP A 42 15.37 6.47 10.33
N ARG A 43 15.31 7.71 10.81
CA ARG A 43 15.68 8.88 10.01
C ARG A 43 17.16 8.86 9.65
N GLY A 44 18.03 8.60 10.62
CA GLY A 44 19.48 8.49 10.39
C GLY A 44 19.84 7.36 9.44
N PHE A 45 19.11 6.22 9.46
CA PHE A 45 19.24 5.16 8.48
C PHE A 45 18.93 5.64 7.06
N CYS A 46 17.79 6.31 6.89
CA CYS A 46 17.38 6.85 5.60
C CYS A 46 18.33 7.93 5.07
N ASP A 47 18.81 8.83 5.96
CA ASP A 47 19.81 9.85 5.60
C ASP A 47 21.12 9.19 5.12
N ALA A 48 21.58 8.16 5.80
CA ALA A 48 22.79 7.44 5.42
C ALA A 48 22.65 6.76 4.04
N LEU A 49 21.46 6.24 3.71
CA LEU A 49 21.17 5.69 2.39
C LEU A 49 21.25 6.77 1.30
N VAL A 50 20.58 7.90 1.48
CA VAL A 50 20.59 8.98 0.50
C VAL A 50 22.00 9.56 0.30
N GLU A 51 22.73 9.81 1.39
CA GLU A 51 24.09 10.36 1.31
C GLU A 51 25.09 9.36 0.71
N GLY A 52 24.91 8.06 0.96
CA GLY A 52 25.68 7.01 0.30
C GLY A 52 25.51 7.04 -1.22
N ALA A 53 24.28 7.11 -1.70
CA ALA A 53 23.98 7.25 -3.13
C ALA A 53 24.61 8.51 -3.74
N LYS A 54 24.48 9.66 -3.04
CA LYS A 54 25.09 10.92 -3.48
C LYS A 54 26.61 10.85 -3.58
N ARG A 55 27.28 10.21 -2.61
CA ARG A 55 28.73 10.03 -2.62
C ARG A 55 29.17 9.27 -3.86
N VAL A 56 28.61 8.08 -4.08
CA VAL A 56 28.95 7.23 -5.24
C VAL A 56 28.65 7.91 -6.57
N ALA A 57 27.51 8.62 -6.66
CA ALA A 57 27.15 9.34 -7.88
C ALA A 57 28.08 10.54 -8.18
N ARG A 58 28.61 11.24 -7.15
CA ARG A 58 29.58 12.33 -7.34
C ARG A 58 30.92 11.85 -7.83
N GLU A 59 31.30 10.64 -7.46
CA GLU A 59 32.55 9.97 -7.84
C GLU A 59 32.46 9.28 -9.21
N ALA A 60 31.27 9.20 -9.79
CA ALA A 60 31.08 8.56 -11.09
C ALA A 60 31.80 9.35 -12.22
N ASP A 61 32.45 8.62 -13.13
CA ASP A 61 33.16 9.22 -14.29
C ASP A 61 32.20 10.03 -15.16
N GLY A 62 32.60 11.27 -15.45
CA GLY A 62 31.79 12.20 -16.25
C GLY A 62 30.75 12.98 -15.44
N ALA A 63 30.79 12.95 -14.10
CA ALA A 63 29.99 13.85 -13.24
C ALA A 63 30.54 15.29 -13.36
N ASP A 64 29.89 16.11 -14.15
CA ASP A 64 30.16 17.53 -14.30
C ASP A 64 29.51 18.38 -13.20
N ASP A 65 29.73 19.69 -13.22
CA ASP A 65 29.20 20.59 -12.19
C ASP A 65 27.68 20.66 -12.20
N THR A 66 27.03 20.47 -13.35
CA THR A 66 25.57 20.44 -13.49
C THR A 66 25.00 19.22 -12.75
N VAL A 67 25.62 18.05 -12.96
CA VAL A 67 25.25 16.80 -12.29
C VAL A 67 25.52 16.90 -10.79
N ARG A 68 26.68 17.42 -10.39
CA ARG A 68 27.00 17.62 -8.95
C ARG A 68 26.04 18.57 -8.28
N ALA A 69 25.61 19.63 -8.95
CA ALA A 69 24.58 20.54 -8.44
C ALA A 69 23.22 19.86 -8.33
N ALA A 70 22.82 19.03 -9.31
CA ALA A 70 21.59 18.23 -9.26
C ALA A 70 21.60 17.28 -8.07
N ILE A 71 22.70 16.52 -7.86
CA ILE A 71 22.87 15.64 -6.69
C ILE A 71 22.75 16.42 -5.38
N GLY A 72 23.35 17.63 -5.29
CA GLY A 72 23.30 18.46 -4.09
C GLY A 72 21.90 18.94 -3.70
N ARG A 73 20.99 19.09 -4.66
CA ARG A 73 19.62 19.54 -4.41
C ARG A 73 18.66 18.47 -3.88
N ILE A 74 18.99 17.19 -3.98
CA ILE A 74 18.16 16.10 -3.47
C ILE A 74 18.36 16.01 -1.95
N GLN A 75 17.29 16.13 -1.19
CA GLN A 75 17.30 16.07 0.27
C GLN A 75 16.26 15.06 0.78
N LEU A 76 16.55 14.36 1.87
CA LEU A 76 15.60 13.44 2.49
C LEU A 76 14.35 14.17 2.99
N ASP A 77 14.50 15.40 3.48
CA ASP A 77 13.39 16.22 3.98
C ASP A 77 12.31 16.51 2.93
N ASP A 78 12.68 16.51 1.66
CA ASP A 78 11.74 16.69 0.55
C ASP A 78 10.82 15.46 0.36
N ILE A 79 11.26 14.27 0.80
CA ILE A 79 10.57 12.98 0.62
C ILE A 79 9.87 12.57 1.92
N GLY A 80 10.49 12.84 3.07
CA GLY A 80 10.05 12.43 4.40
C GLY A 80 10.48 11.02 4.78
N ALA A 81 11.08 10.88 5.96
CA ALA A 81 11.63 9.61 6.42
C ALA A 81 10.58 8.49 6.59
N LYS A 82 9.33 8.84 6.87
CA LYS A 82 8.24 7.85 7.10
C LYS A 82 7.85 7.09 5.83
N GLY A 83 7.91 7.75 4.68
CA GLY A 83 7.61 7.13 3.37
C GLY A 83 8.81 6.43 2.73
N MET A 84 9.98 6.48 3.36
CA MET A 84 11.23 6.12 2.71
C MET A 84 11.34 4.63 2.38
N SER A 85 10.83 3.74 3.23
CA SER A 85 10.80 2.30 2.95
C SER A 85 9.99 1.97 1.71
N GLU A 86 8.75 2.48 1.65
CA GLU A 86 7.89 2.34 0.46
C GLU A 86 8.56 2.91 -0.78
N TYR A 87 9.20 4.05 -0.62
CA TYR A 87 9.91 4.76 -1.67
C TYR A 87 11.11 3.95 -2.18
N LEU A 88 11.95 3.43 -1.28
CA LEU A 88 13.11 2.62 -1.64
C LEU A 88 12.71 1.31 -2.32
N VAL A 89 11.69 0.62 -1.81
CA VAL A 89 11.16 -0.58 -2.47
C VAL A 89 10.70 -0.29 -3.91
N LYS A 90 10.12 0.87 -4.16
CA LYS A 90 9.74 1.27 -5.53
C LYS A 90 10.94 1.55 -6.43
N ILE A 91 12.03 2.08 -5.88
CA ILE A 91 13.21 2.47 -6.65
C ILE A 91 14.11 1.29 -6.93
N ILE A 92 14.54 0.60 -5.87
CA ILE A 92 15.54 -0.47 -5.95
C ILE A 92 14.95 -1.88 -5.91
N GLY A 93 13.65 -2.00 -5.61
CA GLY A 93 12.98 -3.29 -5.41
C GLY A 93 13.14 -3.83 -3.99
N SER A 94 12.22 -4.70 -3.60
CA SER A 94 12.25 -5.38 -2.30
C SER A 94 13.49 -6.25 -2.14
N GLU A 95 13.94 -6.86 -3.24
CA GLU A 95 15.10 -7.72 -3.35
C GLU A 95 16.43 -7.03 -2.96
N PHE A 96 16.52 -5.69 -3.06
CA PHE A 96 17.66 -4.90 -2.60
C PHE A 96 17.41 -4.21 -1.27
N TYR A 97 16.18 -3.73 -1.08
CA TYR A 97 15.85 -2.95 0.11
C TYR A 97 15.90 -3.80 1.38
N PHE A 98 15.25 -4.94 1.40
CA PHE A 98 15.25 -5.79 2.60
C PHE A 98 16.66 -6.30 2.97
N PRO A 99 17.51 -6.74 2.04
CA PRO A 99 18.89 -7.06 2.36
C PRO A 99 19.71 -5.90 2.93
N VAL A 100 19.44 -4.64 2.54
CA VAL A 100 20.18 -3.49 3.08
C VAL A 100 19.86 -3.24 4.56
N LEU A 101 18.68 -3.68 5.05
CA LEU A 101 18.39 -3.68 6.48
C LEU A 101 19.35 -4.57 7.28
N GLY A 102 20.00 -5.54 6.63
CA GLY A 102 21.08 -6.33 7.21
C GLY A 102 22.27 -5.50 7.69
N ALA A 103 22.44 -4.27 7.20
CA ALA A 103 23.40 -3.32 7.76
C ALA A 103 23.12 -2.95 9.22
N LEU A 104 21.89 -3.16 9.70
CA LEU A 104 21.52 -2.96 11.11
C LEU A 104 21.98 -4.14 12.00
N ASP A 105 22.37 -5.27 11.45
CA ASP A 105 22.97 -6.38 12.19
C ASP A 105 24.50 -6.20 12.34
N GLY A 106 25.16 -7.07 13.05
CA GLY A 106 26.60 -7.04 13.24
C GLY A 106 27.11 -6.08 14.33
N ALA A 107 26.24 -5.27 14.94
CA ALA A 107 26.60 -4.44 16.09
C ALA A 107 26.71 -5.27 17.39
N VAL A 108 27.35 -4.68 18.40
CA VAL A 108 27.51 -5.27 19.76
C VAL A 108 26.39 -4.74 20.67
N PRO A 109 25.76 -5.58 21.51
CA PRO A 109 24.72 -5.15 22.44
C PRO A 109 25.24 -4.10 23.44
N ASN A 110 24.47 -3.05 23.64
CA ASN A 110 24.77 -2.01 24.63
C ASN A 110 24.14 -2.31 26.01
N ALA A 111 24.28 -1.38 26.94
CA ALA A 111 23.75 -1.51 28.29
C ALA A 111 22.23 -1.70 28.36
N ASN A 112 21.46 -1.15 27.40
CA ASN A 112 20.00 -1.33 27.37
C ASN A 112 19.63 -2.79 27.10
N HIS A 113 20.26 -3.40 26.10
CA HIS A 113 20.01 -4.80 25.72
C HIS A 113 20.40 -5.75 26.89
N ARG A 114 21.54 -5.51 27.53
CA ARG A 114 22.00 -6.31 28.68
C ARG A 114 21.04 -6.16 29.87
N ALA A 115 20.52 -4.94 30.12
CA ALA A 115 19.55 -4.73 31.18
C ALA A 115 18.25 -5.56 30.94
N LEU A 116 17.78 -5.66 29.70
CA LEU A 116 16.63 -6.51 29.37
C LEU A 116 16.92 -7.99 29.64
N ALA A 117 18.11 -8.49 29.26
CA ALA A 117 18.52 -9.86 29.55
C ALA A 117 18.59 -10.13 31.05
N GLN A 118 19.14 -9.21 31.83
CA GLN A 118 19.20 -9.31 33.29
C GLN A 118 17.81 -9.28 33.93
N MET A 119 16.90 -8.39 33.48
CA MET A 119 15.50 -8.38 33.94
C MET A 119 14.80 -9.72 33.67
N ALA A 120 15.09 -10.36 32.56
CA ALA A 120 14.56 -11.69 32.24
C ALA A 120 15.17 -12.78 33.16
N GLN A 121 16.48 -12.73 33.40
CA GLN A 121 17.18 -13.62 34.27
C GLN A 121 16.62 -13.58 35.72
N GLU A 122 16.28 -12.40 36.20
CA GLU A 122 15.67 -12.18 37.50
C GLU A 122 14.18 -12.56 37.54
N GLY A 123 13.61 -12.86 36.36
CA GLY A 123 12.20 -13.23 36.21
C GLY A 123 11.22 -12.05 36.28
N SER A 124 11.69 -10.80 36.32
CA SER A 124 10.84 -9.60 36.33
C SER A 124 10.20 -9.32 34.99
N LEU A 125 10.77 -9.83 33.89
CA LEU A 125 10.35 -9.66 32.52
C LEU A 125 9.65 -10.92 31.98
N ARG A 126 8.41 -10.77 31.52
CA ARG A 126 7.62 -11.86 30.94
C ARG A 126 7.89 -12.02 29.44
N ALA A 127 7.91 -10.93 28.72
CA ALA A 127 8.12 -10.91 27.27
C ALA A 127 8.69 -9.56 26.82
N ILE A 128 9.28 -9.58 25.64
CA ILE A 128 9.70 -8.39 24.90
C ILE A 128 8.96 -8.38 23.56
N VAL A 129 8.33 -7.26 23.22
CA VAL A 129 7.75 -6.98 21.90
C VAL A 129 8.64 -5.94 21.24
N THR A 130 9.15 -6.20 20.05
CA THR A 130 10.04 -5.24 19.39
C THR A 130 9.65 -4.97 17.95
N THR A 131 9.81 -3.69 17.55
CA THR A 131 9.75 -3.25 16.16
C THR A 131 11.12 -3.26 15.47
N ASN A 132 12.20 -3.58 16.22
CA ASN A 132 13.56 -3.58 15.71
C ASN A 132 13.84 -4.80 14.84
N PHE A 133 14.53 -4.57 13.73
CA PHE A 133 14.99 -5.62 12.83
C PHE A 133 16.29 -6.29 13.30
N ASP A 134 17.13 -5.54 14.08
CA ASP A 134 18.43 -6.00 14.57
C ASP A 134 18.32 -7.23 15.50
N THR A 135 19.45 -7.92 15.73
CA THR A 135 19.53 -9.09 16.60
C THR A 135 20.23 -8.81 17.95
N LEU A 136 20.24 -7.55 18.36
CA LEU A 136 21.00 -7.13 19.56
C LEU A 136 20.40 -7.64 20.87
N ILE A 137 19.07 -7.78 20.93
CA ILE A 137 18.41 -8.38 22.10
C ILE A 137 18.82 -9.85 22.22
N GLU A 138 18.73 -10.61 21.13
CA GLU A 138 19.11 -12.01 21.05
C GLU A 138 20.57 -12.22 21.48
N LYS A 139 21.50 -11.42 20.92
CA LYS A 139 22.91 -11.44 21.27
C LYS A 139 23.18 -11.10 22.73
N ALA A 140 22.40 -10.18 23.33
CA ALA A 140 22.54 -9.85 24.73
C ALA A 140 22.11 -11.01 25.65
N PHE A 141 21.01 -11.69 25.32
CA PHE A 141 20.54 -12.85 26.06
C PHE A 141 21.50 -14.02 25.95
N ASP A 142 22.04 -14.29 24.76
CA ASP A 142 23.08 -15.31 24.57
C ASP A 142 24.35 -15.02 25.39
N HIS A 143 24.80 -13.75 25.37
CA HIS A 143 25.98 -13.32 26.13
C HIS A 143 25.79 -13.47 27.66
N GLU A 144 24.58 -13.16 28.17
CA GLU A 144 24.24 -13.29 29.59
C GLU A 144 23.84 -14.74 29.96
N GLY A 145 23.78 -15.67 29.01
CA GLY A 145 23.39 -17.07 29.22
C GLY A 145 21.90 -17.24 29.63
N VAL A 146 21.04 -16.31 29.23
CA VAL A 146 19.61 -16.32 29.54
C VAL A 146 18.81 -16.94 28.39
N PRO A 147 17.99 -17.97 28.63
CA PRO A 147 17.15 -18.57 27.59
C PRO A 147 16.15 -17.56 27.05
N LEU A 148 16.07 -17.46 25.72
CA LEU A 148 15.13 -16.60 25.02
C LEU A 148 14.43 -17.38 23.89
N GLN A 149 13.11 -17.36 23.90
CA GLN A 149 12.34 -17.84 22.76
C GLN A 149 12.12 -16.67 21.80
N VAL A 150 12.59 -16.76 20.55
CA VAL A 150 12.39 -15.74 19.52
C VAL A 150 11.23 -16.14 18.60
N VAL A 151 10.33 -15.22 18.34
CA VAL A 151 9.16 -15.42 17.47
C VAL A 151 9.05 -14.26 16.50
N SER A 152 9.27 -14.55 15.22
CA SER A 152 9.10 -13.64 14.07
C SER A 152 7.94 -14.05 13.15
N GLU A 153 7.56 -15.33 13.16
CA GLU A 153 6.50 -15.89 12.33
C GLU A 153 5.14 -15.83 13.00
N ALA A 154 4.15 -15.26 12.33
CA ALA A 154 2.79 -15.02 12.85
C ALA A 154 2.10 -16.27 13.44
N LYS A 155 2.35 -17.46 12.88
CA LYS A 155 1.75 -18.73 13.33
C LYS A 155 2.17 -19.16 14.74
N ASN A 156 3.35 -18.73 15.19
CA ASN A 156 3.96 -19.16 16.45
C ASN A 156 3.61 -18.25 17.64
N TYR A 157 2.95 -17.12 17.39
CA TYR A 157 2.67 -16.10 18.42
C TYR A 157 1.76 -16.59 19.55
N ARG A 158 0.68 -17.31 19.20
CA ARG A 158 -0.32 -17.76 20.20
C ARG A 158 0.29 -18.69 21.24
N ASP A 159 1.01 -19.70 20.79
CA ASP A 159 1.62 -20.68 21.69
C ASP A 159 2.73 -20.07 22.54
N ALA A 160 3.51 -19.16 21.94
CA ALA A 160 4.58 -18.43 22.63
C ALA A 160 4.04 -17.46 23.69
N ALA A 161 2.91 -16.81 23.46
CA ALA A 161 2.30 -15.89 24.41
C ALA A 161 1.87 -16.56 25.72
N THR A 162 1.52 -17.86 25.70
CA THR A 162 1.12 -18.66 26.86
C THR A 162 2.27 -19.42 27.50
N GLY A 163 3.45 -19.50 26.89
CA GLY A 163 4.63 -20.20 27.38
C GLY A 163 5.16 -19.67 28.72
N ALA A 164 6.04 -20.42 29.39
CA ALA A 164 6.59 -20.04 30.70
C ALA A 164 7.91 -19.27 30.61
N SER A 165 8.65 -19.37 29.51
CA SER A 165 9.94 -18.70 29.28
C SER A 165 9.76 -17.26 28.79
N CYS A 166 10.79 -16.42 28.95
CA CYS A 166 10.82 -15.09 28.32
C CYS A 166 10.79 -15.22 26.80
N THR A 167 9.87 -14.52 26.17
CA THR A 167 9.67 -14.56 24.71
C THR A 167 9.94 -13.20 24.10
N LEU A 168 10.69 -13.17 23.00
CA LEU A 168 10.91 -12.00 22.14
C LEU A 168 9.99 -12.10 20.91
N PHE A 169 9.04 -11.19 20.82
CA PHE A 169 8.14 -11.06 19.69
C PHE A 169 8.66 -9.96 18.74
N LYS A 170 9.13 -10.35 17.56
CA LYS A 170 9.63 -9.44 16.52
C LYS A 170 8.51 -9.14 15.52
N ILE A 171 7.68 -8.14 15.82
CA ILE A 171 6.45 -7.84 15.07
C ILE A 171 6.70 -7.27 13.66
N HIS A 172 7.89 -6.71 13.43
CA HIS A 172 8.31 -6.26 12.11
C HIS A 172 9.32 -7.25 11.46
N GLY A 173 9.50 -8.43 12.04
CA GLY A 173 10.41 -9.43 11.54
C GLY A 173 11.86 -9.22 11.95
N SER A 174 12.77 -9.98 11.34
CA SER A 174 14.19 -10.01 11.66
C SER A 174 15.06 -9.93 10.41
N VAL A 175 16.17 -9.21 10.50
CA VAL A 175 17.18 -9.15 9.40
C VAL A 175 17.79 -10.53 9.09
N ASN A 176 17.68 -11.49 10.00
CA ASN A 176 18.10 -12.87 9.77
C ASN A 176 17.06 -13.69 8.99
N GLU A 177 15.84 -13.14 8.80
CA GLU A 177 14.72 -13.81 8.15
C GLU A 177 13.98 -12.80 7.28
N LEU A 178 14.53 -12.53 6.09
CA LEU A 178 14.06 -11.45 5.19
C LEU A 178 12.57 -11.58 4.83
N THR A 179 12.02 -12.79 4.79
CA THR A 179 10.61 -13.04 4.49
C THR A 179 9.66 -12.60 5.63
N SER A 180 10.20 -12.44 6.84
CA SER A 180 9.42 -11.96 8.00
C SER A 180 9.32 -10.44 8.06
N LEU A 181 10.07 -9.69 7.23
CA LEU A 181 10.19 -8.24 7.33
C LEU A 181 8.90 -7.50 6.93
N VAL A 182 8.46 -6.61 7.82
CA VAL A 182 7.29 -5.73 7.66
C VAL A 182 7.75 -4.29 7.87
N ASP A 183 7.97 -3.56 6.77
CA ASP A 183 8.48 -2.19 6.89
C ASP A 183 7.82 -1.18 5.95
N THR A 184 7.28 -1.61 4.81
CA THR A 184 6.61 -0.69 3.90
C THR A 184 5.30 -0.15 4.48
N ILE A 185 4.92 1.06 4.06
CA ILE A 185 3.62 1.65 4.45
C ILE A 185 2.46 0.72 4.08
N GLY A 186 2.52 0.13 2.88
CA GLY A 186 1.51 -0.82 2.41
C GLY A 186 1.34 -2.02 3.36
N GLN A 187 2.45 -2.61 3.84
CA GLN A 187 2.42 -3.70 4.81
C GLN A 187 1.85 -3.23 6.17
N LYS A 188 2.27 -2.06 6.66
CA LYS A 188 1.83 -1.52 7.97
C LYS A 188 0.36 -1.13 7.99
N ILE A 189 -0.17 -0.58 6.89
CA ILE A 189 -1.61 -0.26 6.76
C ILE A 189 -2.48 -1.52 6.80
N GLN A 190 -1.99 -2.66 6.31
CA GLN A 190 -2.69 -3.93 6.43
C GLN A 190 -2.85 -4.39 7.89
N GLY A 191 -2.07 -3.81 8.80
CA GLY A 191 -2.07 -4.14 10.22
C GLY A 191 -1.36 -5.47 10.52
N LEU A 192 -1.26 -5.79 11.80
CA LEU A 192 -0.70 -7.08 12.24
C LEU A 192 -1.69 -8.21 11.98
N PRO A 193 -1.23 -9.43 11.62
CA PRO A 193 -2.09 -10.61 11.52
C PRO A 193 -2.90 -10.85 12.81
N ALA A 194 -4.11 -11.40 12.69
CA ALA A 194 -5.00 -11.61 13.85
C ALA A 194 -4.35 -12.46 14.94
N THR A 195 -3.61 -13.50 14.56
CA THR A 195 -2.87 -14.35 15.52
C THR A 195 -1.84 -13.58 16.33
N VAL A 196 -1.20 -12.57 15.71
CA VAL A 196 -0.26 -11.67 16.40
C VAL A 196 -1.02 -10.72 17.31
N ARG A 197 -2.10 -10.08 16.82
CA ARG A 197 -2.93 -9.15 17.59
C ARG A 197 -3.52 -9.81 18.84
N ASP A 198 -4.08 -11.03 18.69
CA ASP A 198 -4.64 -11.78 19.80
C ASP A 198 -3.59 -12.10 20.88
N ALA A 199 -2.40 -12.53 20.46
CA ALA A 199 -1.31 -12.81 21.38
C ALA A 199 -0.85 -11.55 22.14
N LEU A 200 -0.68 -10.42 21.43
CA LEU A 200 -0.32 -9.14 22.04
C LEU A 200 -1.43 -8.63 22.97
N ALA A 201 -2.69 -8.74 22.56
CA ALA A 201 -3.83 -8.32 23.37
C ALA A 201 -3.88 -9.09 24.71
N VAL A 202 -3.66 -10.41 24.68
CA VAL A 202 -3.58 -11.24 25.91
C VAL A 202 -2.40 -10.79 26.77
N LEU A 203 -1.21 -10.60 26.18
CA LEU A 203 -0.02 -10.16 26.93
C LEU A 203 -0.26 -8.82 27.64
N PHE A 204 -0.79 -7.83 26.93
CA PHE A 204 -1.02 -6.49 27.51
C PHE A 204 -2.21 -6.43 28.47
N ALA A 205 -3.22 -7.30 28.32
CA ALA A 205 -4.32 -7.40 29.28
C ALA A 205 -3.86 -7.95 30.64
N GLU A 206 -2.86 -8.83 30.66
CA GLU A 206 -2.42 -9.54 31.86
C GLU A 206 -1.15 -8.95 32.51
N HIS A 207 -0.43 -8.06 31.81
CA HIS A 207 0.87 -7.55 32.25
C HIS A 207 0.94 -6.03 32.13
N HIS A 208 1.87 -5.44 32.89
CA HIS A 208 2.22 -4.02 32.75
C HIS A 208 3.08 -3.81 31.52
N ALA A 209 2.66 -2.92 30.62
CA ALA A 209 3.42 -2.56 29.44
C ALA A 209 4.46 -1.47 29.78
N LEU A 210 5.75 -1.75 29.57
CA LEU A 210 6.84 -0.80 29.67
C LEU A 210 7.39 -0.49 28.29
N VAL A 211 7.14 0.71 27.76
CA VAL A 211 7.58 1.13 26.43
C VAL A 211 8.90 1.89 26.53
N VAL A 212 9.93 1.43 25.81
CA VAL A 212 11.29 1.97 25.85
C VAL A 212 11.88 2.14 24.44
N GLY A 213 12.47 3.29 24.16
CA GLY A 213 13.12 3.55 22.87
C GLY A 213 12.20 3.50 21.64
N TYR A 214 10.90 3.51 21.83
CA TYR A 214 9.89 3.48 20.78
C TYR A 214 9.24 4.85 20.64
N SER A 215 9.19 5.37 19.40
CA SER A 215 8.66 6.72 19.12
C SER A 215 7.14 6.76 18.96
N GLY A 216 6.49 5.61 18.75
CA GLY A 216 5.06 5.54 18.46
C GLY A 216 4.71 5.86 17.00
N ALA A 217 5.69 5.95 16.09
CA ALA A 217 5.44 6.31 14.69
C ALA A 217 4.47 5.36 13.98
N ASP A 218 4.50 4.07 14.33
CA ASP A 218 3.61 3.07 13.72
C ASP A 218 2.13 3.22 14.15
N LEU A 219 1.86 3.93 15.26
CA LEU A 219 0.48 4.21 15.69
C LEU A 219 -0.27 5.15 14.74
N GLU A 220 0.43 5.80 13.83
CA GLU A 220 -0.20 6.59 12.75
C GLU A 220 -0.89 5.72 11.70
N PHE A 221 -0.49 4.45 11.53
CA PHE A 221 -1.13 3.50 10.62
C PHE A 221 -2.42 2.90 11.18
N GLY A 222 -2.57 2.93 12.49
CA GLY A 222 -3.77 2.52 13.20
C GLY A 222 -3.65 2.80 14.69
N ALA A 223 -4.68 3.38 15.28
CA ALA A 223 -4.69 3.78 16.68
C ALA A 223 -4.28 2.64 17.63
N ASP A 224 -4.52 1.40 17.25
CA ASP A 224 -4.22 0.20 18.03
C ASP A 224 -3.30 -0.78 17.27
N TYR A 225 -2.42 -0.28 16.43
CA TYR A 225 -1.50 -1.11 15.66
C TYR A 225 -0.75 -2.13 16.54
N LEU A 226 -0.28 -1.72 17.71
CA LEU A 226 0.41 -2.58 18.67
C LEU A 226 -0.52 -3.24 19.70
N CYS A 227 -1.83 -3.15 19.56
CA CYS A 227 -2.82 -3.65 20.53
C CYS A 227 -2.64 -3.08 21.97
N LEU A 228 -2.06 -1.90 22.10
CA LEU A 228 -1.84 -1.24 23.40
C LEU A 228 -3.14 -0.85 24.10
N THR A 229 -4.27 -0.74 23.36
CA THR A 229 -5.60 -0.54 23.96
C THR A 229 -6.02 -1.71 24.84
N ALA A 230 -5.49 -2.92 24.62
CA ALA A 230 -5.71 -4.05 25.53
C ALA A 230 -5.16 -3.78 26.93
N ALA A 231 -4.12 -2.95 27.06
CA ALA A 231 -3.62 -2.50 28.37
C ALA A 231 -4.61 -1.57 29.11
N ARG A 232 -5.59 -0.99 28.41
CA ARG A 232 -6.68 -0.16 28.98
C ARG A 232 -7.51 -0.88 30.02
N GLY A 233 -7.92 -2.11 29.72
CA GLY A 233 -8.66 -2.96 30.64
C GLY A 233 -7.78 -3.60 31.69
N SER A 234 -6.46 -3.50 31.53
CA SER A 234 -5.48 -4.08 32.44
C SER A 234 -5.38 -3.24 33.72
N ARG A 235 -5.58 -3.91 34.87
CA ARG A 235 -5.25 -3.34 36.18
C ARG A 235 -3.74 -3.10 36.39
N HIS A 236 -2.92 -3.46 35.42
CA HIS A 236 -1.46 -3.37 35.52
C HIS A 236 -0.91 -2.08 34.91
N GLY A 237 -1.57 -1.48 33.94
CA GLY A 237 -1.26 -0.18 33.36
C GLY A 237 -0.13 -0.20 32.32
N LEU A 238 0.23 1.00 31.85
CA LEU A 238 1.27 1.24 30.86
C LEU A 238 2.18 2.39 31.34
N THR A 239 3.49 2.21 31.21
CA THR A 239 4.49 3.25 31.42
C THR A 239 5.29 3.45 30.12
N TRP A 240 5.45 4.69 29.69
CA TRP A 240 6.18 5.03 28.48
C TRP A 240 7.38 5.93 28.80
N PHE A 241 8.58 5.46 28.45
CA PHE A 241 9.82 6.24 28.54
C PHE A 241 10.04 6.98 27.23
N LEU A 242 9.85 8.31 27.25
CA LEU A 242 9.91 9.19 26.11
C LEU A 242 11.23 9.94 26.01
N ARG A 243 11.64 10.29 24.80
CA ARG A 243 12.69 11.28 24.57
C ARG A 243 12.12 12.68 24.88
N PRO A 244 12.87 13.58 25.56
CA PRO A 244 12.45 14.95 25.75
C PRO A 244 12.09 15.64 24.42
N GLY A 245 10.98 16.36 24.41
CA GLY A 245 10.48 17.04 23.23
C GLY A 245 9.78 16.14 22.21
N THR A 246 9.51 14.86 22.53
CA THR A 246 8.61 14.02 21.72
C THR A 246 7.21 14.61 21.75
N ASP A 247 6.59 14.79 20.58
CA ASP A 247 5.20 15.23 20.52
C ASP A 247 4.26 14.14 21.05
N VAL A 248 3.80 14.36 22.27
CA VAL A 248 2.95 13.40 23.00
C VAL A 248 1.50 13.49 22.56
N SER A 249 1.10 14.53 21.84
CA SER A 249 -0.29 14.79 21.46
C SER A 249 -0.86 13.70 20.55
N LEU A 250 -0.06 13.22 19.60
CA LEU A 250 -0.44 12.09 18.73
C LEU A 250 -0.54 10.77 19.51
N LEU A 251 0.37 10.56 20.45
CA LEU A 251 0.36 9.38 21.32
C LEU A 251 -0.83 9.38 22.28
N LEU A 252 -1.23 10.55 22.78
CA LEU A 252 -2.35 10.71 23.72
C LEU A 252 -3.72 10.68 23.05
N GLN A 253 -3.86 11.12 21.81
CA GLN A 253 -5.12 10.97 21.05
C GLN A 253 -5.56 9.52 20.91
N HIS A 254 -4.60 8.61 20.92
CA HIS A 254 -4.78 7.17 20.83
C HIS A 254 -4.53 6.43 22.14
N ALA A 255 -4.16 7.18 23.19
CA ALA A 255 -3.82 6.59 24.49
C ALA A 255 -5.10 6.29 25.27
N VAL A 256 -4.95 5.36 25.88
CA VAL A 256 -5.47 4.50 26.87
C VAL A 256 -6.00 5.28 28.10
N GLU A 257 -7.25 5.06 28.49
CA GLU A 257 -7.67 5.38 29.86
C GLU A 257 -7.45 4.17 30.79
N PRO A 258 -6.82 4.31 31.95
CA PRO A 258 -6.24 5.55 32.48
C PRO A 258 -5.05 6.04 31.65
N GLU A 259 -4.81 7.35 31.66
CA GLU A 259 -3.69 7.98 30.94
C GLU A 259 -2.38 7.21 31.22
N PRO A 260 -1.57 6.92 30.16
CA PRO A 260 -0.30 6.28 30.35
C PRO A 260 0.62 7.13 31.22
N GLU A 261 1.35 6.53 32.14
CA GLU A 261 2.36 7.22 32.91
C GLU A 261 3.56 7.53 32.03
N LEU A 262 3.65 8.78 31.54
CA LEU A 262 4.72 9.26 30.68
C LEU A 262 5.92 9.70 31.53
N ARG A 263 7.13 9.30 31.11
CA ARG A 263 8.39 9.71 31.73
C ARG A 263 9.39 10.09 30.65
N GLU A 264 9.93 11.27 30.73
CA GLU A 264 10.94 11.77 29.79
C GLU A 264 12.35 11.37 30.26
N PHE A 265 13.15 10.78 29.36
CA PHE A 265 14.52 10.41 29.59
C PHE A 265 15.39 10.77 28.37
N GLN A 266 16.60 11.30 28.63
CA GLN A 266 17.65 11.40 27.61
C GLN A 266 18.10 9.98 27.22
N HIS A 267 18.53 9.78 25.97
CA HIS A 267 19.05 8.47 25.53
C HIS A 267 20.15 7.92 26.42
N ALA A 268 21.06 8.78 26.86
CA ALA A 268 22.15 8.40 27.78
C ALA A 268 21.67 7.97 29.19
N GLU A 269 20.44 8.33 29.55
CA GLU A 269 19.85 8.00 30.87
C GLU A 269 19.01 6.72 30.82
N LEU A 270 18.65 6.24 29.66
CA LEU A 270 17.83 5.04 29.49
C LEU A 270 18.45 3.80 30.17
N PRO A 271 19.77 3.50 30.04
CA PRO A 271 20.37 2.37 30.75
C PRO A 271 20.25 2.51 32.27
N ARG A 272 20.36 3.74 32.82
CA ARG A 272 20.17 3.99 34.26
C ARG A 272 18.72 3.77 34.68
N ALA A 273 17.75 4.18 33.84
CA ALA A 273 16.34 3.95 34.14
C ALA A 273 16.01 2.47 34.13
N LEU A 274 16.52 1.69 33.17
CA LEU A 274 16.36 0.23 33.12
C LEU A 274 17.08 -0.45 34.30
N ALA A 275 18.28 -0.01 34.67
CA ALA A 275 19.00 -0.54 35.86
C ALA A 275 18.21 -0.29 37.16
N ARG A 276 17.44 0.83 37.26
CA ARG A 276 16.53 1.05 38.40
C ARG A 276 15.34 0.11 38.39
N CYS A 277 14.86 -0.28 37.23
CA CYS A 277 13.83 -1.32 37.12
C CYS A 277 14.34 -2.64 37.73
N LEU A 278 15.59 -3.00 37.48
CA LEU A 278 16.25 -4.16 38.10
C LEU A 278 16.35 -3.99 39.62
N ALA A 279 16.89 -2.86 40.06
CA ALA A 279 17.03 -2.57 41.49
C ALA A 279 15.68 -2.53 42.24
N SER A 280 14.56 -2.20 41.53
CA SER A 280 13.22 -2.21 42.11
C SER A 280 12.59 -3.61 42.17
N ALA A 281 13.05 -4.51 41.30
CA ALA A 281 12.59 -5.90 41.27
C ALA A 281 13.26 -6.72 42.42
N GLN A 282 14.41 -6.28 42.88
CA GLN A 282 15.16 -6.91 43.95
C GLN A 282 15.53 -5.88 45.01
N ASP A 283 15.51 -6.27 46.28
CA ASP A 283 16.25 -5.61 47.35
C ASP A 283 17.77 -5.88 47.20
N LEU A 284 18.36 -5.67 46.01
CA LEU A 284 19.69 -6.19 45.71
C LEU A 284 20.77 -5.13 45.55
N GLU A 285 21.81 -5.45 46.27
CA GLU A 285 23.13 -4.81 46.29
C GLU A 285 23.88 -4.98 44.96
N ARG A 286 24.36 -3.84 44.47
CA ARG A 286 25.53 -3.54 43.61
C ARG A 286 25.65 -4.14 42.21
N PRO A 287 25.96 -3.25 41.24
CA PRO A 287 26.36 -3.69 39.90
C PRO A 287 27.70 -4.44 39.97
N SER A 288 27.72 -5.62 39.39
CA SER A 288 28.96 -6.37 39.21
C SER A 288 29.87 -5.61 38.23
N ALA A 289 31.17 -5.62 38.59
CA ALA A 289 32.22 -4.95 37.85
C ALA A 289 32.18 -5.20 36.34
N GLU A 290 32.44 -4.10 35.60
CA GLU A 290 32.66 -4.12 34.15
C GLU A 290 33.54 -5.30 33.69
N ARG A 291 32.92 -6.37 33.23
CA ARG A 291 33.64 -7.35 32.41
C ARG A 291 33.96 -6.67 31.07
N LYS A 292 35.25 -6.39 30.83
CA LYS A 292 35.74 -5.95 29.53
C LYS A 292 35.27 -6.96 28.46
N SER A 293 34.37 -6.54 27.64
CA SER A 293 34.02 -7.27 26.41
C SER A 293 35.26 -7.38 25.53
N PRO A 294 35.51 -8.50 24.86
CA PRO A 294 36.54 -8.57 23.86
C PRO A 294 36.22 -7.57 22.75
N GLU A 295 37.14 -6.67 22.46
CA GLU A 295 37.10 -5.76 21.33
C GLU A 295 37.21 -6.56 20.02
N THR A 296 36.10 -7.15 19.57
CA THR A 296 35.97 -7.54 18.19
C THR A 296 35.57 -6.27 17.42
N SER A 297 36.46 -5.79 16.58
CA SER A 297 36.20 -4.63 15.71
C SER A 297 35.14 -5.01 14.65
N THR A 298 33.90 -4.96 15.04
CA THR A 298 32.80 -5.06 14.09
C THR A 298 32.81 -3.80 13.22
N PRO A 299 32.72 -3.88 11.89
CA PRO A 299 32.60 -2.70 11.03
C PRO A 299 31.44 -1.84 11.53
N ASP A 300 31.66 -0.52 11.55
CA ASP A 300 30.61 0.38 11.93
C ASP A 300 29.45 0.35 10.91
N PHE A 301 28.31 0.89 11.29
CA PHE A 301 27.11 0.91 10.45
C PHE A 301 27.36 1.58 9.07
N LEU A 302 28.13 2.67 9.04
CA LEU A 302 28.44 3.39 7.80
C LEU A 302 29.32 2.57 6.85
N THR A 303 30.24 1.77 7.38
CA THR A 303 31.05 0.83 6.60
C THR A 303 30.18 -0.27 5.98
N ARG A 304 29.20 -0.80 6.74
CA ARG A 304 28.28 -1.82 6.21
C ARG A 304 27.37 -1.28 5.11
N ILE A 305 26.86 -0.04 5.24
CA ILE A 305 26.14 0.63 4.14
C ILE A 305 27.07 0.90 2.95
N GLY A 306 28.34 1.19 3.19
CA GLY A 306 29.36 1.33 2.14
C GLY A 306 29.43 0.10 1.25
N SER A 307 29.50 -1.08 1.83
CA SER A 307 29.52 -2.36 1.08
C SER A 307 28.27 -2.56 0.20
N PHE A 308 27.12 -2.11 0.65
CA PHE A 308 25.90 -2.11 -0.18
C PHE A 308 26.07 -1.23 -1.43
N TYR A 309 26.69 -0.04 -1.30
CA TYR A 309 26.94 0.85 -2.43
C TYR A 309 28.07 0.36 -3.34
N ASP A 310 29.05 -0.37 -2.81
CA ASP A 310 30.06 -1.04 -3.62
C ASP A 310 29.42 -2.08 -4.56
N TYR A 311 28.39 -2.80 -4.07
CA TYR A 311 27.60 -3.72 -4.88
C TYR A 311 26.65 -3.00 -5.85
N LEU A 312 25.93 -1.97 -5.39
CA LEU A 312 24.95 -1.23 -6.20
C LEU A 312 25.61 -0.47 -7.36
N GLY A 313 26.87 -0.08 -7.15
CA GLY A 313 27.68 0.64 -8.13
C GLY A 313 27.15 2.04 -8.48
N PRO A 314 27.84 2.75 -9.37
CA PRO A 314 27.42 4.08 -9.79
C PRO A 314 26.08 4.10 -10.53
N SER A 315 25.78 3.08 -11.33
CA SER A 315 24.50 3.03 -12.06
C SER A 315 23.31 2.85 -11.14
N GLY A 316 23.43 1.99 -10.12
CA GLY A 316 22.37 1.82 -9.13
C GLY A 316 22.17 3.07 -8.26
N ALA A 317 23.26 3.70 -7.81
CA ALA A 317 23.20 4.95 -7.03
C ALA A 317 22.58 6.09 -7.84
N LEU A 318 22.96 6.26 -9.10
CA LEU A 318 22.38 7.24 -10.01
C LEU A 318 20.89 6.93 -10.30
N ALA A 319 20.53 5.66 -10.46
CA ALA A 319 19.14 5.25 -10.66
C ALA A 319 18.25 5.69 -9.50
N MET A 320 18.72 5.51 -8.25
CA MET A 320 18.02 6.03 -7.07
C MET A 320 17.81 7.55 -7.17
N LEU A 321 18.86 8.31 -7.46
CA LEU A 321 18.80 9.78 -7.51
C LEU A 321 17.94 10.29 -8.69
N VAL A 322 17.98 9.64 -9.86
CA VAL A 322 17.09 9.96 -10.98
C VAL A 322 15.63 9.82 -10.55
N ARG A 323 15.30 8.71 -9.91
CA ARG A 323 13.95 8.48 -9.43
C ARG A 323 13.52 9.51 -8.38
N MET A 324 14.40 9.82 -7.42
CA MET A 324 14.16 10.85 -6.42
C MET A 324 13.88 12.22 -7.07
N ALA A 325 14.66 12.62 -8.06
CA ALA A 325 14.46 13.87 -8.78
C ALA A 325 13.11 13.89 -9.55
N LEU A 326 12.71 12.76 -10.17
CA LEU A 326 11.43 12.63 -10.86
C LEU A 326 10.26 12.79 -9.90
N ASP A 327 10.27 12.06 -8.79
CA ASP A 327 9.18 12.07 -7.81
C ASP A 327 9.06 13.42 -7.08
N LEU A 328 10.15 14.19 -7.00
CA LEU A 328 10.18 15.57 -6.53
C LEU A 328 9.74 16.59 -7.61
N GLY A 329 9.42 16.13 -8.84
CA GLY A 329 9.08 17.01 -9.96
C GLY A 329 10.24 17.85 -10.49
N ARG A 330 11.49 17.51 -10.12
CA ARG A 330 12.72 18.22 -10.53
C ARG A 330 13.22 17.69 -11.89
N LEU A 331 12.44 17.90 -12.96
CA LEU A 331 12.68 17.31 -14.27
C LEU A 331 14.05 17.67 -14.87
N ALA A 332 14.56 18.89 -14.63
CA ALA A 332 15.88 19.30 -15.11
C ALA A 332 17.02 18.53 -14.40
N ASP A 333 16.88 18.30 -13.09
CA ASP A 333 17.84 17.52 -12.32
C ASP A 333 17.79 16.05 -12.72
N ALA A 334 16.58 15.48 -12.88
CA ALA A 334 16.39 14.13 -13.38
C ALA A 334 17.03 13.93 -14.76
N ASP A 335 16.93 14.90 -15.66
CA ASP A 335 17.52 14.83 -17.00
C ASP A 335 19.05 14.89 -16.97
N ALA A 336 19.64 15.75 -16.15
CA ALA A 336 21.09 15.81 -15.95
C ALA A 336 21.65 14.49 -15.42
N LEU A 337 21.01 13.94 -14.38
CA LEU A 337 21.36 12.63 -13.79
C LEU A 337 21.16 11.47 -14.77
N ARG A 338 20.07 11.47 -15.54
CA ARG A 338 19.79 10.50 -16.60
C ARG A 338 20.90 10.46 -17.64
N GLY A 339 21.37 11.64 -18.06
CA GLY A 339 22.45 11.74 -19.04
C GLY A 339 23.73 11.05 -18.56
N LEU A 340 24.10 11.22 -17.27
CA LEU A 340 25.24 10.52 -16.69
C LEU A 340 24.95 9.01 -16.56
N LEU A 341 23.77 8.63 -16.09
CA LEU A 341 23.37 7.23 -15.95
C LEU A 341 23.43 6.47 -17.28
N ALA A 342 22.91 7.06 -18.35
CA ALA A 342 22.98 6.47 -19.68
C ALA A 342 24.43 6.26 -20.15
N ARG A 343 25.35 7.21 -19.86
CA ARG A 343 26.79 7.05 -20.15
C ARG A 343 27.41 5.92 -19.31
N CYS A 344 27.07 5.79 -18.06
CA CYS A 344 27.54 4.68 -17.21
C CYS A 344 27.13 3.33 -17.81
N LEU A 345 25.88 3.18 -18.24
CA LEU A 345 25.37 1.95 -18.84
C LEU A 345 26.03 1.58 -20.19
N THR A 346 26.55 2.57 -20.93
CA THR A 346 27.13 2.32 -22.24
C THR A 346 28.65 2.16 -22.22
N ASN A 347 29.36 2.77 -21.26
CA ASN A 347 30.82 2.93 -21.31
C ASN A 347 31.58 2.15 -20.25
N ARG A 348 30.90 1.45 -19.33
CA ARG A 348 31.53 0.68 -18.25
C ARG A 348 31.43 -0.84 -18.49
N PRO A 349 32.28 -1.64 -17.82
CA PRO A 349 32.12 -3.09 -17.80
C PRO A 349 30.71 -3.44 -17.26
N PRO A 350 30.12 -4.55 -17.73
CA PRO A 350 28.77 -4.91 -17.37
C PRO A 350 28.63 -5.08 -15.85
N GLU A 351 27.76 -4.26 -15.25
CA GLU A 351 27.31 -4.44 -13.87
C GLU A 351 26.34 -5.66 -13.81
N PRO A 352 26.02 -6.20 -12.62
CA PRO A 352 25.04 -7.27 -12.50
C PRO A 352 23.72 -6.95 -13.25
N LEU A 353 23.13 -7.93 -13.94
CA LEU A 353 21.93 -7.73 -14.78
C LEU A 353 20.79 -7.07 -14.02
N VAL A 354 20.67 -7.37 -12.73
CA VAL A 354 19.66 -6.77 -11.86
C VAL A 354 19.83 -5.26 -11.72
N ILE A 355 21.09 -4.78 -11.59
CA ILE A 355 21.42 -3.35 -11.51
C ILE A 355 21.23 -2.66 -12.86
N GLN A 356 21.68 -3.32 -13.94
CA GLN A 356 21.48 -2.80 -15.30
C GLN A 356 20.00 -2.55 -15.59
N GLY A 357 19.13 -3.54 -15.29
CA GLY A 357 17.70 -3.42 -15.52
C GLY A 357 17.07 -2.30 -14.68
N LEU A 358 17.46 -2.17 -13.40
CA LEU A 358 17.03 -1.06 -12.55
C LEU A 358 17.41 0.30 -13.16
N ALA A 359 18.64 0.46 -13.55
CA ALA A 359 19.16 1.69 -14.13
C ALA A 359 18.47 2.06 -15.46
N MET A 360 18.30 1.10 -16.36
CA MET A 360 17.59 1.29 -17.64
C MET A 360 16.15 1.76 -17.42
N ARG A 361 15.45 1.20 -16.43
CA ARG A 361 14.09 1.63 -16.05
C ARG A 361 14.04 3.11 -15.69
N GLN A 362 15.01 3.60 -14.90
CA GLN A 362 15.02 5.00 -14.49
C GLN A 362 15.37 5.94 -15.66
N VAL A 363 16.23 5.51 -16.57
CA VAL A 363 16.48 6.27 -17.81
C VAL A 363 15.21 6.38 -18.66
N ALA A 364 14.47 5.27 -18.79
CA ALA A 364 13.20 5.25 -19.53
C ALA A 364 12.15 6.18 -18.91
N PHE A 365 12.00 6.15 -17.58
CA PHE A 365 11.07 7.03 -16.88
C PHE A 365 11.42 8.51 -17.02
N ALA A 366 12.70 8.87 -16.91
CA ALA A 366 13.13 10.25 -17.09
C ALA A 366 12.93 10.74 -18.54
N ALA A 367 13.16 9.88 -19.52
CA ALA A 367 12.88 10.18 -20.93
C ALA A 367 11.36 10.39 -21.17
N HIS A 368 10.52 9.50 -20.64
CA HIS A 368 9.06 9.63 -20.72
C HIS A 368 8.56 10.93 -20.10
N ALA A 369 9.04 11.27 -18.90
CA ALA A 369 8.66 12.50 -18.19
C ALA A 369 9.02 13.78 -18.98
N ARG A 370 10.02 13.71 -19.86
CA ARG A 370 10.41 14.78 -20.80
C ARG A 370 9.65 14.75 -22.11
N GLY A 371 8.82 13.74 -22.36
CA GLY A 371 8.13 13.51 -23.61
C GLY A 371 8.98 12.86 -24.70
N ASP A 372 10.20 12.40 -24.40
CA ASP A 372 11.06 11.67 -25.34
C ASP A 372 10.64 10.20 -25.37
N LEU A 373 9.50 9.93 -26.00
CA LEU A 373 8.90 8.60 -26.05
C LEU A 373 9.76 7.58 -26.85
N PRO A 374 10.42 7.95 -27.95
CA PRO A 374 11.32 7.02 -28.63
C PRO A 374 12.47 6.55 -27.75
N LEU A 375 13.09 7.46 -26.98
CA LEU A 375 14.16 7.12 -26.05
C LEU A 375 13.63 6.27 -24.88
N ALA A 376 12.46 6.60 -24.33
CA ALA A 376 11.82 5.82 -23.30
C ALA A 376 11.54 4.39 -23.76
N LEU A 377 10.99 4.20 -24.95
CA LEU A 377 10.71 2.90 -25.55
C LEU A 377 12.01 2.11 -25.81
N HIS A 378 13.06 2.76 -26.31
CA HIS A 378 14.38 2.14 -26.48
C HIS A 378 14.90 1.53 -25.18
N TRP A 379 14.96 2.31 -24.10
CA TRP A 379 15.49 1.84 -22.82
C TRP A 379 14.60 0.79 -22.15
N THR A 380 13.28 0.90 -22.27
CA THR A 380 12.37 -0.14 -21.76
C THR A 380 12.52 -1.46 -22.53
N THR A 381 12.79 -1.40 -23.83
CA THR A 381 13.10 -2.60 -24.63
C THR A 381 14.39 -3.25 -24.14
N ARG A 382 15.45 -2.46 -23.94
CA ARG A 382 16.72 -2.95 -23.39
C ARG A 382 16.56 -3.53 -21.97
N GLU A 383 15.77 -2.89 -21.12
CA GLU A 383 15.44 -3.44 -19.80
C GLU A 383 14.78 -4.82 -19.93
N THR A 384 13.80 -4.95 -20.83
CA THR A 384 13.10 -6.24 -21.05
C THR A 384 14.07 -7.34 -21.51
N GLU A 385 15.01 -7.02 -22.39
CA GLU A 385 16.06 -7.96 -22.82
C GLU A 385 16.92 -8.41 -21.65
N VAL A 386 17.44 -7.48 -20.86
CA VAL A 386 18.29 -7.75 -19.68
C VAL A 386 17.53 -8.59 -18.63
N ARG A 387 16.24 -8.28 -18.37
CA ARG A 387 15.44 -9.08 -17.42
C ARG A 387 15.15 -10.49 -17.94
N THR A 388 15.01 -10.66 -19.24
CA THR A 388 14.85 -11.99 -19.86
C THR A 388 16.14 -12.81 -19.76
N GLU A 389 17.30 -12.16 -19.95
CA GLU A 389 18.60 -12.76 -19.73
C GLU A 389 18.78 -13.16 -18.26
N GLN A 390 18.44 -12.28 -17.32
CA GLN A 390 18.45 -12.57 -15.87
C GLN A 390 17.60 -13.81 -15.52
N LEU A 391 16.39 -13.94 -16.10
CA LEU A 391 15.54 -15.10 -15.90
C LEU A 391 16.21 -16.39 -16.43
N THR A 392 16.86 -16.29 -17.57
CA THR A 392 17.55 -17.43 -18.20
C THR A 392 18.76 -17.88 -17.38
N GLU A 393 19.60 -16.93 -16.90
CA GLU A 393 20.70 -17.22 -16.00
C GLU A 393 20.24 -17.83 -14.68
N TRP A 394 19.17 -17.26 -14.09
CA TRP A 394 18.60 -17.79 -12.86
C TRP A 394 18.13 -19.25 -13.01
N ARG A 395 17.41 -19.57 -14.08
CA ARG A 395 16.96 -20.94 -14.37
C ARG A 395 18.13 -21.90 -14.57
N SER A 396 19.20 -21.45 -15.22
CA SER A 396 20.43 -22.22 -15.37
C SER A 396 21.09 -22.50 -14.01
N THR A 397 21.16 -21.48 -13.17
CA THR A 397 21.67 -21.59 -11.79
C THR A 397 20.85 -22.58 -10.96
N CYS A 398 19.52 -22.50 -11.01
CA CYS A 398 18.63 -23.43 -10.31
C CYS A 398 18.82 -24.88 -10.78
N ALA A 399 18.97 -25.09 -12.09
CA ALA A 399 19.23 -26.43 -12.64
C ALA A 399 20.59 -27.00 -12.17
N ALA A 400 21.63 -26.18 -12.13
CA ALA A 400 22.94 -26.58 -11.63
C ALA A 400 22.94 -26.92 -10.13
N VAL A 401 22.23 -26.12 -9.32
CA VAL A 401 22.06 -26.37 -7.88
C VAL A 401 21.30 -27.68 -7.64
N GLU A 402 20.22 -27.89 -8.38
CA GLU A 402 19.42 -29.11 -8.24
C GLU A 402 20.21 -30.37 -8.62
N ALA A 403 21.05 -30.32 -9.68
CA ALA A 403 21.95 -31.42 -10.05
C ALA A 403 22.97 -31.73 -8.94
N LYS A 404 23.54 -30.68 -8.30
CA LYS A 404 24.44 -30.84 -7.15
C LYS A 404 23.70 -31.41 -5.93
N ARG A 405 22.47 -31.00 -5.68
CA ARG A 405 21.63 -31.54 -4.59
C ARG A 405 21.37 -33.02 -4.77
N GLN A 406 21.01 -33.46 -5.98
CA GLN A 406 20.76 -34.88 -6.30
C GLN A 406 22.03 -35.75 -6.20
N SER A 407 23.21 -35.17 -6.47
CA SER A 407 24.49 -35.90 -6.33
C SER A 407 25.06 -35.88 -4.91
N GLY A 408 24.43 -35.23 -3.95
CA GLY A 408 24.92 -35.10 -2.57
C GLY A 408 26.15 -34.18 -2.42
N GLN A 409 26.49 -33.39 -3.43
CA GLN A 409 27.67 -32.53 -3.47
C GLN A 409 27.37 -31.07 -3.08
N LEU A 410 26.26 -30.82 -2.37
CA LEU A 410 25.84 -29.49 -2.03
C LEU A 410 26.58 -28.99 -0.79
N HIS A 411 27.68 -28.26 -0.96
CA HIS A 411 28.43 -27.64 0.12
C HIS A 411 28.18 -26.11 0.20
N ASP A 412 27.90 -25.47 -0.94
CA ASP A 412 27.64 -24.04 -1.03
C ASP A 412 26.45 -23.75 -1.95
N LEU A 413 25.49 -23.00 -1.49
CA LEU A 413 24.39 -22.46 -2.28
C LEU A 413 24.72 -21.05 -2.73
N PRO A 414 24.42 -20.66 -4.00
CA PRO A 414 24.52 -19.28 -4.39
C PRO A 414 23.57 -18.44 -3.56
N ALA A 415 24.04 -17.30 -3.05
CA ALA A 415 23.16 -16.33 -2.42
C ALA A 415 22.18 -15.79 -3.48
N PRO A 416 20.87 -15.94 -3.30
CA PRO A 416 19.89 -15.48 -4.29
C PRO A 416 19.90 -13.96 -4.40
N TYR A 417 20.25 -13.28 -3.32
CA TYR A 417 20.42 -11.84 -3.24
C TYR A 417 21.69 -11.52 -2.45
N PRO A 418 22.34 -10.36 -2.73
CA PRO A 418 23.45 -9.89 -1.91
C PRO A 418 23.01 -9.83 -0.45
N PHE A 419 23.86 -10.30 0.44
CA PHE A 419 23.64 -10.29 1.91
C PHE A 419 22.58 -11.25 2.45
N SER A 420 21.98 -12.15 1.64
CA SER A 420 21.03 -13.16 2.14
C SER A 420 21.71 -14.49 2.41
N GLY A 421 21.44 -15.08 3.57
CA GLY A 421 21.76 -16.47 3.88
C GLY A 421 20.65 -17.42 3.41
N THR A 422 21.00 -18.62 2.94
CA THR A 422 20.02 -19.61 2.48
C THR A 422 20.22 -20.95 3.16
N LEU A 423 19.14 -21.55 3.68
CA LEU A 423 19.14 -22.92 4.15
C LEU A 423 18.94 -23.87 2.96
N ALA A 424 19.78 -24.89 2.84
CA ALA A 424 19.70 -25.88 1.75
C ALA A 424 18.32 -26.54 1.65
N ALA A 425 17.63 -26.72 2.78
CA ALA A 425 16.29 -27.29 2.86
C ALA A 425 15.20 -26.45 2.22
N ASP A 426 15.36 -25.12 2.20
CA ASP A 426 14.36 -24.17 1.68
C ASP A 426 14.68 -23.68 0.27
N TRP A 427 15.80 -24.16 -0.30
CA TRP A 427 16.23 -23.77 -1.65
C TRP A 427 15.11 -23.87 -2.71
N PRO A 428 14.31 -24.95 -2.80
CA PRO A 428 13.27 -25.03 -3.82
C PRO A 428 12.26 -23.89 -3.73
N LEU A 429 11.90 -23.48 -2.51
CA LEU A 429 10.98 -22.35 -2.30
C LEU A 429 11.65 -21.02 -2.65
N ILE A 430 12.89 -20.84 -2.24
CA ILE A 430 13.66 -19.62 -2.52
C ILE A 430 13.87 -19.46 -4.02
N ALA A 431 14.18 -20.55 -4.72
CA ALA A 431 14.34 -20.55 -6.17
C ALA A 431 13.05 -20.07 -6.88
N GLU A 432 11.88 -20.54 -6.43
CA GLU A 432 10.57 -20.08 -6.94
C GLU A 432 10.31 -18.61 -6.62
N GLN A 433 10.64 -18.16 -5.42
CA GLN A 433 10.42 -16.75 -5.00
C GLN A 433 11.28 -15.78 -5.83
N VAL A 434 12.55 -16.12 -6.08
CA VAL A 434 13.44 -15.30 -6.95
C VAL A 434 12.92 -15.29 -8.39
N GLU A 435 12.48 -16.44 -8.92
CA GLU A 435 11.88 -16.49 -10.26
C GLU A 435 10.61 -15.62 -10.34
N GLU A 436 9.79 -15.61 -9.29
CA GLU A 436 8.61 -14.75 -9.16
C GLU A 436 8.98 -13.26 -9.16
N ASP A 437 10.02 -12.87 -8.44
CA ASP A 437 10.50 -11.49 -8.44
C ASP A 437 10.97 -11.05 -9.84
N ILE A 438 11.68 -11.91 -10.56
CA ILE A 438 12.09 -11.61 -11.95
C ILE A 438 10.85 -11.49 -12.85
N HIS A 439 9.86 -12.37 -12.71
CA HIS A 439 8.59 -12.26 -13.44
C HIS A 439 7.84 -10.97 -13.08
N ARG A 440 7.83 -10.56 -11.82
CA ARG A 440 7.25 -9.29 -11.38
C ARG A 440 7.93 -8.09 -12.05
N LEU A 441 9.26 -8.12 -12.16
CA LEU A 441 10.03 -7.09 -12.86
C LEU A 441 9.71 -7.06 -14.36
N LEU A 442 9.62 -8.23 -15.01
CA LEU A 442 9.22 -8.36 -16.42
C LEU A 442 7.79 -7.88 -16.66
N ALA A 443 6.84 -8.18 -15.76
CA ALA A 443 5.49 -7.64 -15.83
C ALA A 443 5.51 -6.10 -15.86
N GLY A 444 6.31 -5.48 -14.99
CA GLY A 444 6.52 -4.03 -14.96
C GLY A 444 7.15 -3.50 -16.26
N CYS A 445 8.15 -4.18 -16.82
CA CYS A 445 8.77 -3.78 -18.10
C CYS A 445 7.76 -3.75 -19.24
N TRP A 446 6.99 -4.82 -19.39
CA TRP A 446 5.97 -4.94 -20.43
C TRP A 446 4.82 -3.94 -20.26
N SER A 447 4.40 -3.70 -19.02
CA SER A 447 3.41 -2.67 -18.71
C SER A 447 3.90 -1.26 -19.02
N ASN A 448 5.17 -0.93 -18.67
CA ASN A 448 5.80 0.34 -18.98
C ASN A 448 5.97 0.52 -20.50
N ARG A 449 6.36 -0.54 -21.22
CA ARG A 449 6.43 -0.54 -22.68
C ARG A 449 5.07 -0.23 -23.30
N ALA A 450 4.01 -0.90 -22.82
CA ALA A 450 2.65 -0.62 -23.26
C ALA A 450 2.28 0.84 -23.01
N ASN A 451 2.59 1.37 -21.83
CA ASN A 451 2.31 2.77 -21.47
C ASN A 451 3.05 3.78 -22.39
N HIS A 452 4.31 3.50 -22.76
CA HIS A 452 5.05 4.35 -23.69
C HIS A 452 4.47 4.29 -25.13
N VAL A 453 4.04 3.10 -25.58
CA VAL A 453 3.36 2.93 -26.88
C VAL A 453 2.01 3.65 -26.86
N VAL A 454 1.22 3.50 -25.78
CA VAL A 454 -0.06 4.21 -25.62
C VAL A 454 0.12 5.74 -25.69
N ALA A 455 1.18 6.25 -25.05
CA ALA A 455 1.49 7.68 -25.09
C ALA A 455 1.97 8.17 -26.48
N ALA A 456 2.55 7.29 -27.30
CA ALA A 456 3.03 7.63 -28.63
C ALA A 456 1.93 7.63 -29.70
N ASP A 457 1.25 6.49 -29.91
CA ASP A 457 0.25 6.32 -30.96
C ASP A 457 -0.90 5.35 -30.59
N GLY A 458 -0.76 4.65 -29.48
CA GLY A 458 -1.75 3.67 -28.99
C GLY A 458 -1.78 2.34 -29.73
N LEU A 459 -1.19 2.25 -30.93
CA LEU A 459 -1.20 1.04 -31.76
C LEU A 459 -0.14 0.04 -31.25
N GLY A 460 -0.47 -1.23 -31.13
CA GLY A 460 0.49 -2.27 -30.75
C GLY A 460 0.71 -2.47 -29.24
N ALA A 461 0.05 -1.72 -28.37
CA ALA A 461 0.14 -1.91 -26.92
C ALA A 461 -0.43 -3.25 -26.44
N GLY A 462 -1.41 -3.83 -27.17
CA GLY A 462 -2.09 -5.06 -26.80
C GLY A 462 -1.15 -6.25 -26.56
N ALA A 463 -0.19 -6.48 -27.45
CA ALA A 463 0.79 -7.57 -27.29
C ALA A 463 1.69 -7.38 -26.06
N ALA A 464 2.09 -6.15 -25.76
CA ALA A 464 2.88 -5.83 -24.57
C ALA A 464 2.05 -6.05 -23.28
N LEU A 465 0.77 -5.70 -23.29
CA LEU A 465 -0.17 -5.93 -22.19
C LEU A 465 -0.41 -7.43 -21.93
N GLU A 466 -0.52 -8.24 -22.98
CA GLU A 466 -0.63 -9.69 -22.87
C GLU A 466 0.61 -10.31 -22.24
N GLN A 467 1.82 -9.88 -22.66
CA GLN A 467 3.06 -10.33 -22.03
C GLN A 467 3.13 -9.88 -20.56
N SER A 468 2.72 -8.65 -20.26
CA SER A 468 2.63 -8.19 -18.87
C SER A 468 1.71 -9.07 -18.04
N LEU A 469 0.52 -9.42 -18.54
CA LEU A 469 -0.43 -10.29 -17.87
C LEU A 469 0.16 -11.67 -17.58
N ASN A 470 0.83 -12.29 -18.57
CA ASN A 470 1.48 -13.58 -18.40
C ASN A 470 2.50 -13.55 -17.24
N HIS A 471 3.30 -12.51 -17.17
CA HIS A 471 4.29 -12.35 -16.10
C HIS A 471 3.65 -11.99 -14.75
N CYS A 472 2.54 -11.23 -14.72
CA CYS A 472 1.78 -10.98 -13.49
C CYS A 472 1.28 -12.29 -12.86
N GLU A 473 0.73 -13.19 -13.68
CA GLU A 473 0.22 -14.49 -13.23
C GLU A 473 1.35 -15.39 -12.69
N LEU A 474 2.50 -15.43 -13.36
CA LEU A 474 3.66 -16.22 -12.92
C LEU A 474 4.33 -15.66 -11.66
N SER A 475 4.28 -14.35 -11.45
CA SER A 475 4.82 -13.72 -10.25
C SER A 475 3.87 -13.74 -9.06
N LEU A 476 2.59 -14.09 -9.25
CA LEU A 476 1.52 -13.93 -8.25
C LEU A 476 1.43 -12.50 -7.69
N SER A 477 1.83 -11.49 -8.50
CA SER A 477 1.87 -10.10 -8.10
C SER A 477 0.56 -9.38 -8.41
N GLY A 478 -0.31 -9.29 -7.42
CA GLY A 478 -1.56 -8.50 -7.53
C GLY A 478 -1.31 -7.02 -7.82
N ILE A 479 -0.23 -6.46 -7.28
CA ILE A 479 0.18 -5.06 -7.53
C ILE A 479 0.51 -4.84 -9.01
N SER A 480 1.32 -5.74 -9.61
CA SER A 480 1.65 -5.66 -11.04
C SER A 480 0.43 -5.87 -11.93
N LEU A 481 -0.46 -6.79 -11.54
CA LEU A 481 -1.73 -7.04 -12.22
C LEU A 481 -2.60 -5.78 -12.29
N VAL A 482 -2.78 -5.10 -11.18
CA VAL A 482 -3.59 -3.88 -11.11
C VAL A 482 -2.98 -2.76 -11.93
N HIS A 483 -1.66 -2.57 -11.88
CA HIS A 483 -0.96 -1.59 -12.71
C HIS A 483 -1.14 -1.88 -14.20
N MET A 484 -0.99 -3.13 -14.62
CA MET A 484 -1.23 -3.55 -16.00
C MET A 484 -2.67 -3.25 -16.45
N TYR A 485 -3.68 -3.54 -15.63
CA TYR A 485 -5.06 -3.23 -15.95
C TYR A 485 -5.34 -1.73 -16.04
N ALA A 486 -4.66 -0.90 -15.24
CA ALA A 486 -4.76 0.55 -15.36
C ALA A 486 -4.25 1.05 -16.72
N VAL A 487 -3.10 0.53 -17.18
CA VAL A 487 -2.56 0.82 -18.51
C VAL A 487 -3.49 0.29 -19.62
N TYR A 488 -4.00 -0.92 -19.46
CA TYR A 488 -4.97 -1.53 -20.38
C TYR A 488 -6.24 -0.67 -20.53
N SER A 489 -6.78 -0.15 -19.44
CA SER A 489 -7.96 0.71 -19.46
C SER A 489 -7.70 2.03 -20.22
N THR A 490 -6.49 2.60 -20.06
CA THR A 490 -6.08 3.79 -20.82
C THR A 490 -5.95 3.49 -22.31
N TRP A 491 -5.41 2.33 -22.65
CA TRP A 491 -5.28 1.89 -24.05
C TRP A 491 -6.64 1.71 -24.74
N LEU A 492 -7.63 1.11 -24.05
CA LEU A 492 -8.98 0.96 -24.59
C LEU A 492 -9.62 2.31 -24.96
N VAL A 493 -9.38 3.35 -24.16
CA VAL A 493 -9.87 4.71 -24.47
C VAL A 493 -9.29 5.23 -25.77
N ILE A 494 -7.98 5.00 -26.01
CA ILE A 494 -7.30 5.48 -27.21
C ILE A 494 -7.73 4.69 -28.45
N CYS A 495 -8.03 3.40 -28.32
CA CYS A 495 -8.57 2.58 -29.40
C CYS A 495 -10.01 2.92 -29.81
N GLY A 496 -10.66 3.81 -29.09
CA GLY A 496 -12.03 4.27 -29.39
C GLY A 496 -13.13 3.37 -28.84
N ASP A 497 -12.79 2.48 -27.90
CA ASP A 497 -13.78 1.68 -27.18
C ASP A 497 -14.66 2.57 -26.30
N ALA A 498 -15.86 2.10 -25.97
CA ALA A 498 -16.79 2.86 -25.16
C ALA A 498 -16.15 3.24 -23.81
N VAL A 499 -16.16 4.54 -23.49
CA VAL A 499 -15.49 5.09 -22.28
C VAL A 499 -16.03 4.50 -20.97
N ASP A 500 -17.27 4.02 -20.96
CA ASP A 500 -17.90 3.42 -19.79
C ASP A 500 -17.17 2.15 -19.30
N GLU A 501 -16.64 1.33 -20.22
CA GLU A 501 -15.90 0.12 -19.86
C GLU A 501 -14.54 0.45 -19.20
N PRO A 502 -13.68 1.31 -19.77
CA PRO A 502 -12.45 1.74 -19.13
C PRO A 502 -12.65 2.38 -17.75
N LEU A 503 -13.68 3.21 -17.60
CA LEU A 503 -13.99 3.82 -16.29
C LEU A 503 -14.39 2.76 -15.25
N GLY A 504 -15.20 1.77 -15.64
CA GLY A 504 -15.57 0.65 -14.78
C GLY A 504 -14.35 -0.18 -14.37
N ARG A 505 -13.47 -0.49 -15.32
CA ARG A 505 -12.22 -1.24 -15.06
C ARG A 505 -11.25 -0.48 -14.16
N LEU A 506 -11.08 0.83 -14.35
CA LEU A 506 -10.26 1.67 -13.46
C LEU A 506 -10.82 1.69 -12.03
N ALA A 507 -12.14 1.70 -11.85
CA ALA A 507 -12.75 1.62 -10.53
C ALA A 507 -12.52 0.25 -9.87
N GLU A 508 -12.60 -0.85 -10.63
CA GLU A 508 -12.26 -2.19 -10.15
C GLU A 508 -10.77 -2.29 -9.80
N CYS A 509 -9.89 -1.71 -10.62
CA CYS A 509 -8.45 -1.65 -10.36
C CYS A 509 -8.14 -0.83 -9.09
N GLU A 510 -8.81 0.30 -8.90
CA GLU A 510 -8.67 1.12 -7.69
C GLU A 510 -9.03 0.30 -6.44
N ALA A 511 -10.17 -0.38 -6.46
CA ALA A 511 -10.59 -1.24 -5.35
C ALA A 511 -9.61 -2.39 -5.12
N ALA A 512 -9.13 -3.05 -6.18
CA ALA A 512 -8.14 -4.12 -6.07
C ALA A 512 -6.78 -3.60 -5.56
N ALA A 513 -6.33 -2.41 -5.98
CA ALA A 513 -5.10 -1.80 -5.49
C ALA A 513 -5.17 -1.54 -3.98
N LEU A 514 -6.31 -1.07 -3.48
CA LEU A 514 -6.53 -0.90 -2.04
C LEU A 514 -6.50 -2.25 -1.31
N LEU A 515 -7.07 -3.32 -1.89
CA LEU A 515 -7.00 -4.67 -1.32
C LEU A 515 -5.56 -5.20 -1.21
N PHE A 516 -4.69 -4.84 -2.17
CA PHE A 516 -3.27 -5.18 -2.12
C PHE A 516 -2.42 -4.17 -1.32
N GLY A 517 -3.04 -3.19 -0.66
CA GLY A 517 -2.35 -2.16 0.12
C GLY A 517 -1.56 -1.15 -0.74
N ASN A 518 -1.80 -1.09 -2.05
CA ASN A 518 -1.10 -0.19 -2.96
C ASN A 518 -1.87 1.11 -3.19
N ILE A 519 -1.69 2.07 -2.28
CA ILE A 519 -2.37 3.37 -2.31
C ILE A 519 -1.97 4.18 -3.55
N ASP A 520 -0.73 4.09 -4.01
CA ASP A 520 -0.29 4.87 -5.17
C ASP A 520 -0.97 4.42 -6.45
N THR A 521 -1.04 3.09 -6.71
CA THR A 521 -1.78 2.59 -7.87
C THR A 521 -3.29 2.91 -7.76
N ALA A 522 -3.85 2.87 -6.54
CA ALA A 522 -5.23 3.29 -6.32
C ALA A 522 -5.43 4.78 -6.67
N ASN A 523 -4.51 5.64 -6.24
CA ASN A 523 -4.53 7.05 -6.58
C ASN A 523 -4.33 7.28 -8.08
N ASP A 524 -3.43 6.55 -8.74
CA ASP A 524 -3.22 6.63 -10.19
C ASP A 524 -4.48 6.21 -10.96
N CYS A 525 -5.17 5.16 -10.53
CA CYS A 525 -6.46 4.76 -11.11
C CYS A 525 -7.51 5.85 -10.96
N ALA A 526 -7.62 6.47 -9.78
CA ALA A 526 -8.56 7.56 -9.54
C ALA A 526 -8.22 8.82 -10.36
N LEU A 527 -6.93 9.16 -10.48
CA LEU A 527 -6.48 10.29 -11.32
C LEU A 527 -6.70 10.02 -12.81
N ASN A 528 -6.51 8.78 -13.29
CA ASN A 528 -6.83 8.41 -14.66
C ASN A 528 -8.33 8.51 -14.93
N GLN A 529 -9.20 8.12 -13.99
CA GLN A 529 -10.63 8.37 -14.09
C GLN A 529 -10.92 9.88 -14.14
N ALA A 530 -10.24 10.69 -13.31
CA ALA A 530 -10.39 12.15 -13.34
C ALA A 530 -9.99 12.76 -14.69
N ARG A 531 -8.90 12.26 -15.30
CA ARG A 531 -8.46 12.68 -16.67
C ARG A 531 -9.50 12.30 -17.73
N LEU A 532 -10.08 11.10 -17.64
CA LEU A 532 -11.15 10.69 -18.57
C LEU A 532 -12.38 11.55 -18.41
N TYR A 533 -12.84 11.82 -17.19
CA TYR A 533 -13.95 12.73 -16.93
C TYR A 533 -13.64 14.16 -17.45
N LEU A 534 -12.39 14.62 -17.26
CA LEU A 534 -11.97 15.93 -17.81
C LEU A 534 -12.00 15.96 -19.33
N ALA A 535 -11.59 14.88 -20.00
CA ALA A 535 -11.65 14.76 -21.46
C ALA A 535 -13.07 14.72 -21.99
N LEU A 536 -13.99 14.10 -21.22
CA LEU A 536 -15.43 14.07 -21.53
C LEU A 536 -16.15 15.38 -21.20
N GLY A 537 -15.49 16.37 -20.61
CA GLY A 537 -16.11 17.61 -20.13
C GLY A 537 -16.91 17.44 -18.83
N GLU A 538 -16.85 16.29 -18.17
CA GLU A 538 -17.51 15.99 -16.91
C GLU A 538 -16.69 16.54 -15.73
N TYR A 539 -16.61 17.86 -15.60
CA TYR A 539 -15.71 18.54 -14.69
C TYR A 539 -15.99 18.27 -13.21
N ASP A 540 -17.25 18.05 -12.85
CA ASP A 540 -17.61 17.78 -11.45
C ASP A 540 -17.25 16.37 -11.05
N ALA A 541 -17.43 15.39 -11.94
CA ALA A 541 -16.94 14.02 -11.72
C ALA A 541 -15.40 13.96 -11.65
N ALA A 542 -14.71 14.73 -12.51
CA ALA A 542 -13.26 14.86 -12.45
C ALA A 542 -12.80 15.43 -11.10
N MET A 543 -13.43 16.51 -10.62
CA MET A 543 -13.10 17.10 -9.31
C MET A 543 -13.43 16.18 -8.16
N TRP A 544 -14.55 15.46 -8.20
CA TRP A 544 -14.89 14.50 -7.17
C TRP A 544 -13.80 13.41 -7.03
N ARG A 545 -13.28 12.90 -8.15
CA ARG A 545 -12.15 11.96 -8.12
C ARG A 545 -10.89 12.57 -7.55
N VAL A 546 -10.59 13.81 -7.90
CA VAL A 546 -9.45 14.55 -7.36
C VAL A 546 -9.58 14.74 -5.84
N GLU A 547 -10.75 15.12 -5.34
CA GLU A 547 -10.99 15.26 -3.89
C GLU A 547 -10.87 13.91 -3.16
N HIS A 548 -11.30 12.82 -3.81
CA HIS A 548 -11.13 11.47 -3.27
C HIS A 548 -9.65 11.11 -3.12
N VAL A 549 -8.80 11.44 -4.11
CA VAL A 549 -7.35 11.30 -3.98
C VAL A 549 -6.80 12.20 -2.88
N ARG A 550 -7.25 13.46 -2.79
CA ARG A 550 -6.83 14.38 -1.72
C ARG A 550 -7.10 13.83 -0.33
N SER A 551 -8.24 13.19 -0.11
CA SER A 551 -8.57 12.58 1.18
C SER A 551 -7.64 11.43 1.57
N ARG A 552 -7.00 10.80 0.57
CA ARG A 552 -6.02 9.72 0.74
C ARG A 552 -4.57 10.22 0.78
N ILE A 553 -4.31 11.51 0.51
CA ILE A 553 -2.95 12.07 0.58
C ILE A 553 -2.48 12.01 2.03
N SER A 554 -1.53 11.13 2.24
CA SER A 554 -0.87 10.90 3.51
C SER A 554 0.63 11.21 3.40
N ILE A 555 1.35 10.97 4.46
CA ILE A 555 2.79 11.18 4.56
C ILE A 555 3.59 10.42 3.49
N GLY A 556 3.08 9.25 3.03
CA GLY A 556 3.74 8.42 2.00
C GLY A 556 3.37 8.77 0.55
N THR A 557 2.47 9.72 0.32
CA THR A 557 2.05 10.08 -1.04
C THR A 557 3.15 10.84 -1.78
N THR A 558 3.50 10.40 -2.98
CA THR A 558 4.55 11.02 -3.80
C THR A 558 4.22 12.48 -4.15
N GLN A 559 5.24 13.31 -4.28
CA GLN A 559 5.08 14.68 -4.76
C GLN A 559 4.47 14.72 -6.18
N GLN A 560 4.78 13.71 -7.01
CA GLN A 560 4.18 13.56 -8.32
C GLN A 560 2.65 13.45 -8.26
N CYS A 561 2.11 12.64 -7.35
CA CYS A 561 0.67 12.52 -7.14
C CYS A 561 0.06 13.88 -6.74
N ARG A 562 0.73 14.62 -5.83
CA ARG A 562 0.29 15.95 -5.40
C ARG A 562 0.28 16.97 -6.55
N LEU A 563 1.31 16.91 -7.41
CA LEU A 563 1.40 17.78 -8.60
C LEU A 563 0.30 17.44 -9.62
N GLU A 564 0.01 16.15 -9.84
CA GLU A 564 -1.08 15.75 -10.74
C GLU A 564 -2.45 16.16 -10.21
N VAL A 565 -2.69 16.03 -8.92
CA VAL A 565 -3.90 16.55 -8.26
C VAL A 565 -4.03 18.05 -8.51
N ALA A 566 -2.96 18.82 -8.34
CA ALA A 566 -2.98 20.26 -8.61
C ALA A 566 -3.21 20.57 -10.10
N ARG A 567 -2.53 19.85 -11.00
CA ARG A 567 -2.65 20.01 -12.46
C ARG A 567 -4.07 19.73 -12.97
N ILE A 568 -4.69 18.62 -12.55
CA ILE A 568 -6.07 18.29 -12.95
C ILE A 568 -7.04 19.31 -12.38
N SER A 569 -6.88 19.72 -11.10
CA SER A 569 -7.71 20.76 -10.47
C SER A 569 -7.66 22.06 -11.24
N GLU A 570 -6.48 22.50 -11.64
CA GLU A 570 -6.30 23.72 -12.44
C GLU A 570 -6.87 23.56 -13.84
N ALA A 571 -6.66 22.42 -14.50
CA ALA A 571 -7.23 22.15 -15.81
C ALA A 571 -8.77 22.17 -15.78
N VAL A 572 -9.39 21.61 -14.73
CA VAL A 572 -10.84 21.72 -14.52
C VAL A 572 -11.25 23.16 -14.33
N ARG A 573 -10.55 23.93 -13.49
CA ARG A 573 -10.84 25.35 -13.25
C ARG A 573 -10.78 26.18 -14.52
N VAL A 574 -9.72 26.04 -15.30
CA VAL A 574 -9.52 26.77 -16.55
C VAL A 574 -10.60 26.43 -17.58
N ARG A 575 -10.88 25.13 -17.79
CA ARG A 575 -11.88 24.68 -18.77
C ARG A 575 -13.30 25.07 -18.37
N ARG A 576 -13.63 25.10 -17.08
CA ARG A 576 -14.92 25.64 -16.60
C ARG A 576 -15.11 27.11 -16.95
N VAL A 577 -14.04 27.93 -16.90
CA VAL A 577 -14.09 29.35 -17.23
C VAL A 577 -14.12 29.60 -18.73
N THR A 578 -13.43 28.80 -19.53
CA THR A 578 -13.24 28.99 -20.97
C THR A 578 -14.24 28.23 -21.83
N ALA A 579 -15.10 27.38 -21.24
CA ALA A 579 -16.11 26.64 -22.00
C ALA A 579 -17.14 27.62 -22.61
N PRO A 580 -17.35 27.59 -23.94
CA PRO A 580 -18.37 28.43 -24.56
C PRO A 580 -19.75 28.10 -24.00
N SER A 581 -20.51 29.12 -23.64
CA SER A 581 -21.91 29.00 -23.26
C SER A 581 -22.69 28.45 -24.46
N GLY A 582 -22.90 27.18 -24.55
CA GLY A 582 -23.63 26.56 -25.65
C GLY A 582 -23.25 25.14 -26.07
N GLN A 583 -22.20 24.54 -25.47
CA GLN A 583 -21.93 23.12 -25.71
C GLN A 583 -22.50 22.22 -24.60
N PRO A 584 -23.17 21.09 -24.95
CA PRO A 584 -23.90 20.24 -23.98
C PRO A 584 -22.94 19.30 -23.23
N HIS A 585 -21.90 19.82 -22.60
CA HIS A 585 -20.86 18.99 -21.97
C HIS A 585 -20.86 18.99 -20.44
N HIS A 586 -21.97 19.45 -19.80
CA HIS A 586 -22.00 19.55 -18.35
C HIS A 586 -23.12 18.71 -17.72
N ALA A 587 -22.96 17.38 -17.72
CA ALA A 587 -23.92 16.49 -17.05
C ALA A 587 -24.11 16.81 -15.55
N PHE A 588 -23.19 17.58 -14.95
CA PHE A 588 -23.15 17.89 -13.53
C PHE A 588 -23.12 19.38 -13.18
N ARG A 589 -23.22 20.27 -14.15
CA ARG A 589 -23.42 21.69 -13.87
C ARG A 589 -24.83 22.09 -14.27
N VAL A 590 -25.62 22.47 -13.31
CA VAL A 590 -26.93 23.05 -13.62
C VAL A 590 -26.72 24.52 -13.90
N GLU A 591 -27.23 24.99 -15.03
CA GLU A 591 -27.22 26.42 -15.31
C GLU A 591 -28.05 27.12 -14.26
N VAL A 592 -27.42 28.11 -13.59
CA VAL A 592 -28.11 29.04 -12.73
C VAL A 592 -28.65 30.14 -13.62
N PRO A 593 -29.93 30.52 -13.48
CA PRO A 593 -30.48 31.66 -14.18
C PRO A 593 -29.55 32.87 -14.05
N ILE A 594 -29.37 33.62 -15.14
CA ILE A 594 -28.39 34.71 -15.25
C ILE A 594 -28.70 35.77 -14.16
N GLY A 595 -27.71 35.99 -13.29
CA GLY A 595 -27.69 37.10 -12.32
C GLY A 595 -28.14 36.70 -10.92
N GLY A 596 -27.27 36.84 -9.96
CA GLY A 596 -27.51 36.71 -8.53
C GLY A 596 -26.70 35.60 -7.84
N ASP A 597 -26.29 35.90 -6.63
CA ASP A 597 -25.67 34.97 -5.68
C ASP A 597 -26.74 34.20 -4.86
N GLU A 598 -26.33 33.36 -3.94
CA GLU A 598 -27.21 32.60 -3.04
C GLU A 598 -28.11 33.54 -2.23
N GLY A 599 -27.60 34.71 -1.78
CA GLY A 599 -28.37 35.70 -1.03
C GLY A 599 -29.52 36.27 -1.84
N PHE A 600 -29.20 36.69 -3.07
CA PHE A 600 -30.21 37.22 -4.02
C PHE A 600 -31.35 36.24 -4.26
N TRP A 601 -31.02 34.98 -4.55
CA TRP A 601 -32.05 33.95 -4.86
C TRP A 601 -32.81 33.48 -3.62
N ARG A 602 -32.20 33.52 -2.43
CA ARG A 602 -32.92 33.30 -1.17
C ARG A 602 -33.95 34.39 -0.90
N ASP A 603 -33.58 35.66 -1.06
CA ASP A 603 -34.46 36.80 -0.90
C ASP A 603 -35.58 36.80 -1.97
N ARG A 604 -35.29 36.36 -3.18
CA ARG A 604 -36.28 36.20 -4.24
C ARG A 604 -37.27 35.07 -3.90
N LEU A 605 -36.80 33.94 -3.35
CA LEU A 605 -37.66 32.86 -2.91
C LEU A 605 -38.65 33.33 -1.85
N VAL A 606 -38.20 34.05 -0.82
CA VAL A 606 -39.04 34.61 0.23
C VAL A 606 -40.10 35.58 -0.33
N ARG A 607 -39.69 36.40 -1.29
CA ARG A 607 -40.63 37.33 -1.97
C ARG A 607 -41.66 36.58 -2.82
N ALA A 608 -41.22 35.56 -3.57
CA ALA A 608 -42.07 34.72 -4.40
C ALA A 608 -43.08 33.92 -3.57
N GLU A 609 -42.67 33.44 -2.39
CA GLU A 609 -43.60 32.79 -1.44
C GLU A 609 -44.71 33.76 -0.98
N SER A 610 -44.37 35.03 -0.80
CA SER A 610 -45.31 36.08 -0.41
C SER A 610 -46.23 36.48 -1.55
N SER A 611 -45.71 36.60 -2.77
CA SER A 611 -46.52 36.96 -3.97
C SER A 611 -47.34 35.78 -4.52
N ARG A 612 -46.99 34.55 -4.18
CA ARG A 612 -47.56 33.31 -4.71
C ARG A 612 -47.49 33.18 -6.23
N ASP A 613 -46.55 33.84 -6.88
CA ASP A 613 -46.30 33.67 -8.31
C ASP A 613 -45.63 32.30 -8.57
N PRO A 614 -46.35 31.38 -9.29
CA PRO A 614 -45.82 30.02 -9.52
C PRO A 614 -44.54 29.98 -10.37
N GLN A 615 -44.35 30.97 -11.28
CA GLN A 615 -43.18 31.02 -12.15
C GLN A 615 -41.98 31.51 -11.35
N ASP A 616 -42.13 32.55 -10.57
CA ASP A 616 -41.10 33.13 -9.71
C ASP A 616 -40.63 32.13 -8.63
N LEU A 617 -41.59 31.37 -8.05
CA LEU A 617 -41.28 30.29 -7.11
C LEU A 617 -40.45 29.17 -7.74
N ALA A 618 -40.82 28.69 -8.91
CA ALA A 618 -40.10 27.63 -9.61
C ALA A 618 -38.68 28.07 -9.96
N GLU A 619 -38.54 29.28 -10.48
CA GLU A 619 -37.23 29.86 -10.83
C GLU A 619 -36.30 30.03 -9.63
N ALA A 620 -36.87 30.57 -8.51
CA ALA A 620 -36.09 30.78 -7.29
C ALA A 620 -35.66 29.45 -6.63
N PHE A 621 -36.56 28.45 -6.56
CA PHE A 621 -36.23 27.11 -6.08
C PHE A 621 -35.15 26.45 -6.94
N HIS A 622 -35.31 26.50 -8.28
CA HIS A 622 -34.35 25.92 -9.19
C HIS A 622 -32.97 26.56 -9.04
N ALA A 623 -32.90 27.90 -9.12
CA ALA A 623 -31.64 28.62 -9.03
C ALA A 623 -30.92 28.36 -7.68
N LEU A 624 -31.66 28.43 -6.57
CA LEU A 624 -31.08 28.21 -5.25
C LEU A 624 -30.57 26.75 -5.08
N ALA A 625 -31.37 25.77 -5.52
CA ALA A 625 -30.97 24.38 -5.48
C ALA A 625 -29.70 24.12 -6.34
N ALA A 626 -29.66 24.70 -7.56
CA ALA A 626 -28.53 24.60 -8.46
C ALA A 626 -27.26 25.23 -7.87
N ILE A 627 -27.35 26.42 -7.27
CA ILE A 627 -26.21 27.07 -6.60
C ILE A 627 -25.70 26.21 -5.45
N LEU A 628 -26.58 25.67 -4.63
CA LEU A 628 -26.20 24.82 -3.49
C LEU A 628 -25.51 23.53 -3.94
N CYS A 629 -26.01 22.89 -5.01
CA CYS A 629 -25.35 21.74 -5.63
C CYS A 629 -23.97 22.12 -6.17
N ASN A 630 -23.87 23.22 -6.94
CA ASN A 630 -22.62 23.69 -7.55
C ASN A 630 -21.57 24.14 -6.52
N THR A 631 -22.00 24.54 -5.33
CA THR A 631 -21.11 24.95 -4.23
C THR A 631 -20.83 23.86 -3.21
N GLY A 632 -21.26 22.62 -3.47
CA GLY A 632 -20.98 21.47 -2.60
C GLY A 632 -21.83 21.39 -1.32
N ARG A 633 -22.85 22.25 -1.18
CA ARG A 633 -23.73 22.26 0.01
C ARG A 633 -24.91 21.29 -0.15
N MET A 634 -24.59 20.00 -0.31
CA MET A 634 -25.52 18.97 -0.74
C MET A 634 -26.71 18.77 0.20
N GLU A 635 -26.51 18.76 1.52
CA GLU A 635 -27.62 18.60 2.48
C GLU A 635 -28.64 19.73 2.37
N ARG A 636 -28.17 20.98 2.19
CA ARG A 636 -29.06 22.13 1.99
C ARG A 636 -29.76 22.07 0.63
N ALA A 637 -29.06 21.59 -0.41
CA ALA A 637 -29.69 21.37 -1.71
C ALA A 637 -30.85 20.34 -1.63
N ILE A 638 -30.66 19.25 -0.87
CA ILE A 638 -31.73 18.26 -0.64
C ILE A 638 -32.93 18.90 0.07
N ALA A 639 -32.70 19.76 1.04
CA ALA A 639 -33.80 20.45 1.73
C ALA A 639 -34.58 21.36 0.78
N ILE A 640 -33.92 22.21 -0.01
CA ILE A 640 -34.54 23.11 -1.00
C ILE A 640 -35.25 22.31 -2.09
N THR A 641 -34.66 21.24 -2.61
CA THR A 641 -35.29 20.41 -3.67
C THR A 641 -36.54 19.66 -3.18
N ARG A 642 -36.66 19.31 -1.88
CA ARG A 642 -37.87 18.77 -1.30
C ARG A 642 -39.03 19.80 -1.35
N GLY A 643 -38.72 21.06 -0.97
CA GLY A 643 -39.68 22.17 -1.10
C GLY A 643 -40.09 22.39 -2.54
N PHE A 644 -39.11 22.39 -3.47
CA PHE A 644 -39.35 22.54 -4.89
C PHE A 644 -40.25 21.43 -5.46
N GLU A 645 -40.00 20.16 -5.09
CA GLU A 645 -40.81 19.03 -5.51
C GLU A 645 -42.27 19.13 -4.97
N ALA A 646 -42.43 19.45 -3.68
CA ALA A 646 -43.75 19.59 -3.06
C ALA A 646 -44.56 20.69 -3.74
N PHE A 647 -43.95 21.84 -3.97
CA PHE A 647 -44.58 22.95 -4.72
C PHE A 647 -44.97 22.52 -6.15
N SER A 648 -44.00 21.97 -6.90
CA SER A 648 -44.20 21.60 -8.31
C SER A 648 -45.29 20.54 -8.48
N ARG A 649 -45.38 19.56 -7.57
CA ARG A 649 -46.44 18.54 -7.57
C ARG A 649 -47.80 19.16 -7.29
N SER A 650 -47.89 20.05 -6.31
CA SER A 650 -49.17 20.70 -5.98
C SER A 650 -49.67 21.60 -7.12
N ALA A 651 -48.73 22.18 -7.87
CA ALA A 651 -49.05 23.02 -9.04
C ALA A 651 -49.15 22.23 -10.37
N GLN A 652 -49.03 20.90 -10.33
CA GLN A 652 -49.04 19.99 -11.51
C GLN A 652 -47.97 20.33 -12.56
N ARG A 653 -46.84 20.88 -12.13
CA ARG A 653 -45.71 21.28 -12.98
C ARG A 653 -44.71 20.09 -13.12
N HIS A 654 -45.04 19.14 -14.00
CA HIS A 654 -44.27 17.90 -14.15
C HIS A 654 -42.79 18.11 -14.55
N ALA A 655 -42.51 19.12 -15.40
CA ALA A 655 -41.15 19.45 -15.78
C ALA A 655 -40.30 19.92 -14.58
N ASP A 656 -40.90 20.77 -13.73
CA ASP A 656 -40.23 21.28 -12.52
C ASP A 656 -40.10 20.18 -11.46
N THR A 657 -41.10 19.29 -11.34
CA THR A 657 -40.98 18.10 -10.48
C THR A 657 -39.85 17.21 -10.92
N SER A 658 -39.67 16.98 -12.23
CA SER A 658 -38.59 16.21 -12.79
C SER A 658 -37.21 16.86 -12.50
N THR A 659 -37.14 18.21 -12.65
CA THR A 659 -35.91 18.97 -12.35
C THR A 659 -35.56 18.94 -10.86
N ALA A 660 -36.54 19.09 -9.97
CA ALA A 660 -36.33 18.98 -8.53
C ALA A 660 -35.78 17.62 -8.12
N CYS A 661 -36.33 16.54 -8.66
CA CYS A 661 -35.83 15.18 -8.43
C CYS A 661 -34.44 14.96 -9.03
N LEU A 662 -34.13 15.50 -10.21
CA LEU A 662 -32.80 15.45 -10.83
C LEU A 662 -31.74 16.13 -9.95
N LEU A 663 -32.02 17.35 -9.45
CA LEU A 663 -31.09 18.08 -8.59
C LEU A 663 -30.89 17.36 -7.24
N ARG A 664 -31.95 16.76 -6.71
CA ARG A 664 -31.83 15.97 -5.49
C ARG A 664 -31.03 14.69 -5.70
N ALA A 665 -31.22 13.99 -6.82
CA ALA A 665 -30.42 12.85 -7.18
C ALA A 665 -28.93 13.23 -7.24
N TRP A 666 -28.62 14.36 -7.86
CA TRP A 666 -27.26 14.88 -7.91
C TRP A 666 -26.68 15.16 -6.51
N ALA A 667 -27.41 15.90 -5.67
CA ALA A 667 -27.00 16.18 -4.30
C ALA A 667 -26.76 14.89 -3.49
N ARG A 668 -27.56 13.84 -3.68
CA ARG A 668 -27.39 12.54 -3.03
C ARG A 668 -26.18 11.77 -3.55
N VAL A 669 -25.90 11.83 -4.85
CA VAL A 669 -24.63 11.29 -5.40
C VAL A 669 -23.44 11.98 -4.77
N GLY A 670 -23.49 13.30 -4.56
CA GLY A 670 -22.44 14.05 -3.88
C GLY A 670 -22.25 13.67 -2.40
N LEU A 671 -23.26 13.08 -1.77
CA LEU A 671 -23.21 12.51 -0.42
C LEU A 671 -22.98 10.98 -0.41
N GLU A 672 -22.69 10.37 -1.56
CA GLU A 672 -22.54 8.91 -1.74
C GLU A 672 -23.80 8.08 -1.39
N ASP A 673 -24.97 8.72 -1.26
CA ASP A 673 -26.25 8.04 -1.06
C ASP A 673 -26.84 7.58 -2.41
N PHE A 674 -26.16 6.65 -3.07
CA PHE A 674 -26.51 6.16 -4.42
C PHE A 674 -27.86 5.44 -4.46
N ARG A 675 -28.25 4.80 -3.36
CA ARG A 675 -29.57 4.15 -3.27
C ARG A 675 -30.70 5.16 -3.38
N SER A 676 -30.66 6.21 -2.57
CA SER A 676 -31.65 7.25 -2.60
C SER A 676 -31.58 8.10 -3.88
N ALA A 677 -30.37 8.26 -4.44
CA ALA A 677 -30.18 8.89 -5.75
C ALA A 677 -30.89 8.10 -6.86
N GLY A 678 -30.86 6.76 -6.81
CA GLY A 678 -31.59 5.90 -7.74
C GLY A 678 -33.12 6.13 -7.67
N VAL A 679 -33.66 6.25 -6.46
CA VAL A 679 -35.06 6.57 -6.24
C VAL A 679 -35.42 7.92 -6.86
N ASP A 680 -34.58 8.94 -6.67
CA ASP A 680 -34.79 10.26 -7.26
C ASP A 680 -34.63 10.27 -8.77
N CYS A 681 -33.70 9.51 -9.34
CA CYS A 681 -33.61 9.34 -10.78
C CYS A 681 -34.91 8.73 -11.36
N ALA A 682 -35.42 7.67 -10.72
CA ALA A 682 -36.68 7.06 -11.14
C ALA A 682 -37.86 8.05 -11.04
N ALA A 683 -37.93 8.82 -9.96
CA ALA A 683 -38.94 9.84 -9.77
C ALA A 683 -38.85 10.97 -10.84
N SER A 684 -37.63 11.40 -11.20
CA SER A 684 -37.41 12.39 -12.26
C SER A 684 -37.89 11.87 -13.63
N VAL A 685 -37.51 10.62 -13.98
CA VAL A 685 -37.95 9.99 -15.24
C VAL A 685 -39.47 9.81 -15.26
N ARG A 686 -40.07 9.39 -14.17
CA ARG A 686 -41.52 9.23 -14.05
C ARG A 686 -42.28 10.57 -14.23
N ALA A 687 -41.79 11.64 -13.60
CA ALA A 687 -42.35 12.97 -13.78
C ALA A 687 -42.24 13.46 -15.23
N ARG A 688 -41.10 13.18 -15.89
CA ARG A 688 -40.86 13.56 -17.28
C ARG A 688 -41.71 12.75 -18.25
N SER A 689 -41.96 11.48 -17.98
CA SER A 689 -42.79 10.60 -18.84
C SER A 689 -44.23 11.06 -18.95
N ALA A 690 -44.71 11.90 -18.02
CA ALA A 690 -46.06 12.50 -18.07
C ALA A 690 -46.18 13.56 -19.17
N ILE A 691 -45.06 14.12 -19.67
CA ILE A 691 -45.02 15.16 -20.69
C ILE A 691 -44.24 14.76 -21.93
N GLU A 692 -43.40 13.71 -21.86
CA GLU A 692 -42.54 13.27 -22.96
C GLU A 692 -43.01 11.93 -23.51
N ALA A 693 -43.80 12.02 -24.63
CA ALA A 693 -44.43 10.86 -25.28
C ALA A 693 -43.41 9.86 -25.91
N ARG A 694 -42.13 10.24 -26.04
CA ARG A 694 -41.06 9.37 -26.62
C ARG A 694 -40.53 8.36 -25.64
N LEU A 695 -40.82 8.49 -24.36
CA LEU A 695 -40.34 7.52 -23.38
C LEU A 695 -41.22 6.25 -23.44
N PRO A 696 -40.63 5.06 -23.65
CA PRO A 696 -41.37 3.81 -23.81
C PRO A 696 -42.18 3.47 -22.57
N ARG A 697 -43.43 3.00 -22.75
CA ARG A 697 -44.29 2.56 -21.64
C ARG A 697 -43.67 1.44 -20.79
N ALA A 698 -42.96 0.52 -21.43
CA ALA A 698 -42.21 -0.55 -20.73
C ALA A 698 -41.15 -0.03 -19.74
N LEU A 699 -40.74 1.25 -19.88
CA LEU A 699 -39.83 1.87 -18.96
C LEU A 699 -40.42 2.05 -17.55
N LEU A 700 -41.77 2.23 -17.45
CA LEU A 700 -42.41 2.46 -16.16
C LEU A 700 -42.26 1.27 -15.20
N GLU A 701 -42.30 0.02 -15.72
CA GLU A 701 -42.07 -1.19 -14.93
C GLU A 701 -40.64 -1.22 -14.40
N GLN A 702 -39.65 -0.79 -15.22
CA GLN A 702 -38.26 -0.75 -14.81
C GLN A 702 -38.00 0.33 -13.75
N LEU A 703 -38.80 1.41 -13.73
CA LEU A 703 -38.68 2.44 -12.69
C LEU A 703 -39.05 1.91 -11.29
N GLU A 704 -40.01 0.98 -11.20
CA GLU A 704 -40.36 0.34 -9.94
C GLU A 704 -39.21 -0.49 -9.37
N HIS A 705 -38.46 -1.20 -10.24
CA HIS A 705 -37.27 -1.94 -9.85
C HIS A 705 -36.11 -1.05 -9.38
N LEU A 706 -36.01 0.19 -9.83
CA LEU A 706 -35.03 1.15 -9.33
C LEU A 706 -35.48 1.85 -8.04
N GLU A 707 -36.79 2.14 -7.90
CA GLU A 707 -37.35 2.73 -6.67
C GLU A 707 -37.38 1.76 -5.50
N ARG A 708 -37.69 0.49 -5.75
CA ARG A 708 -37.82 -0.58 -4.74
C ARG A 708 -37.18 -1.87 -5.26
N PRO A 709 -35.89 -1.91 -5.34
CA PRO A 709 -35.22 -3.06 -5.90
C PRO A 709 -35.45 -4.30 -5.02
N SER A 710 -36.02 -5.35 -5.60
CA SER A 710 -36.19 -6.65 -4.94
C SER A 710 -34.82 -7.30 -4.71
N ASN A 711 -33.94 -7.10 -5.66
CA ASN A 711 -32.52 -7.45 -5.56
C ASN A 711 -31.66 -6.48 -6.40
N ARG A 712 -30.33 -6.60 -6.25
CA ARG A 712 -29.38 -5.70 -6.93
C ARG A 712 -29.33 -5.93 -8.45
N ALA A 713 -29.56 -7.17 -8.89
CA ALA A 713 -29.53 -7.52 -10.32
C ALA A 713 -30.66 -6.81 -11.07
N ASP A 714 -31.86 -6.77 -10.46
CA ASP A 714 -33.00 -6.09 -11.03
C ASP A 714 -32.77 -4.57 -11.14
N ALA A 715 -32.09 -3.98 -10.14
CA ALA A 715 -31.71 -2.57 -10.16
C ALA A 715 -30.76 -2.25 -11.31
N VAL A 716 -29.77 -3.11 -11.58
CA VAL A 716 -28.82 -2.95 -12.71
C VAL A 716 -29.54 -3.06 -14.05
N VAL A 717 -30.43 -4.03 -14.19
CA VAL A 717 -31.24 -4.21 -15.40
C VAL A 717 -32.13 -2.98 -15.63
N ALA A 718 -32.76 -2.47 -14.57
CA ALA A 718 -33.57 -1.26 -14.62
C ALA A 718 -32.74 -0.03 -15.05
N CYS A 719 -31.58 0.18 -14.46
CA CYS A 719 -30.66 1.26 -14.84
C CYS A 719 -30.28 1.18 -16.33
N ARG A 720 -29.92 0.00 -16.83
CA ARG A 720 -29.54 -0.19 -18.23
C ARG A 720 -30.71 0.10 -19.18
N ALA A 721 -31.90 -0.35 -18.85
CA ALA A 721 -33.10 -0.07 -19.63
C ALA A 721 -33.38 1.44 -19.70
N ILE A 722 -33.26 2.14 -18.56
CA ILE A 722 -33.46 3.59 -18.49
C ILE A 722 -32.40 4.31 -19.36
N ILE A 723 -31.13 3.92 -19.28
CA ILE A 723 -30.03 4.52 -20.07
C ILE A 723 -30.29 4.35 -21.57
N VAL A 724 -30.74 3.16 -22.00
CA VAL A 724 -31.04 2.87 -23.41
C VAL A 724 -32.22 3.74 -23.90
N ALA A 725 -33.29 3.85 -23.10
CA ALA A 725 -34.45 4.67 -23.43
C ALA A 725 -34.10 6.17 -23.50
N LEU A 726 -33.27 6.66 -22.59
CA LEU A 726 -32.84 8.06 -22.57
C LEU A 726 -31.96 8.46 -23.77
N ARG A 727 -31.25 7.51 -24.37
CA ARG A 727 -30.49 7.77 -25.61
C ARG A 727 -31.34 8.17 -26.80
N GLN A 728 -32.64 7.82 -26.76
CA GLN A 728 -33.63 8.20 -27.82
C GLN A 728 -34.19 9.62 -27.61
N VAL A 729 -33.92 10.22 -26.45
CA VAL A 729 -34.36 11.59 -26.13
C VAL A 729 -33.15 12.51 -26.25
N ASN A 730 -33.17 13.39 -27.23
CA ASN A 730 -32.06 14.29 -27.51
C ASN A 730 -32.32 15.66 -26.81
N ASP A 731 -32.22 15.70 -25.49
CA ASP A 731 -32.28 16.93 -24.72
C ASP A 731 -31.26 16.89 -23.54
N ASP A 732 -31.00 18.05 -22.97
CA ASP A 732 -30.01 18.24 -21.89
C ASP A 732 -30.46 17.48 -20.60
N TRP A 733 -31.74 17.45 -20.29
CA TRP A 733 -32.26 16.69 -19.15
C TRP A 733 -31.95 15.18 -19.30
N ALA A 734 -32.22 14.60 -20.48
CA ALA A 734 -31.94 13.19 -20.74
C ALA A 734 -30.44 12.85 -20.59
N SER A 735 -29.56 13.74 -21.04
CA SER A 735 -28.13 13.60 -20.84
C SER A 735 -27.73 13.60 -19.37
N ARG A 736 -28.27 14.52 -18.57
CA ARG A 736 -27.97 14.65 -17.13
C ARG A 736 -28.50 13.46 -16.32
N ILE A 737 -29.76 13.10 -16.50
CA ILE A 737 -30.34 11.97 -15.79
C ILE A 737 -29.70 10.66 -16.21
N GLY A 738 -29.32 10.50 -17.47
CA GLY A 738 -28.57 9.35 -17.97
C GLY A 738 -27.22 9.22 -17.32
N ALA A 739 -26.51 10.32 -17.07
CA ALA A 739 -25.23 10.31 -16.35
C ALA A 739 -25.41 9.89 -14.88
N LEU A 740 -26.42 10.40 -14.19
CA LEU A 740 -26.73 10.00 -12.80
C LEU A 740 -27.15 8.53 -12.71
N VAL A 741 -28.00 8.06 -13.62
CA VAL A 741 -28.44 6.64 -13.67
C VAL A 741 -27.24 5.73 -13.95
N ARG A 742 -26.28 6.13 -14.79
CA ARG A 742 -25.02 5.39 -14.98
C ARG A 742 -24.21 5.29 -13.68
N LEU A 743 -24.08 6.36 -12.91
CA LEU A 743 -23.40 6.33 -11.61
C LEU A 743 -24.08 5.40 -10.62
N VAL A 744 -25.41 5.46 -10.55
CA VAL A 744 -26.22 4.56 -9.73
C VAL A 744 -26.09 3.10 -10.21
N SER A 745 -26.09 2.85 -11.52
CA SER A 745 -25.85 1.52 -12.09
C SER A 745 -24.49 0.98 -11.68
N LYS A 746 -23.44 1.79 -11.82
CA LYS A 746 -22.09 1.42 -11.41
C LYS A 746 -22.00 1.09 -9.92
N TRP A 747 -22.69 1.85 -9.08
CA TRP A 747 -22.75 1.53 -7.66
C TRP A 747 -23.46 0.19 -7.39
N TYR A 748 -24.57 -0.09 -8.05
CA TYR A 748 -25.22 -1.40 -7.96
C TYR A 748 -24.37 -2.51 -8.56
N GLU A 749 -23.64 -2.25 -9.64
CA GLU A 749 -22.71 -3.19 -10.25
C GLU A 749 -21.48 -3.43 -9.38
N ALA A 750 -20.88 -2.39 -8.82
CA ALA A 750 -19.79 -2.50 -7.85
C ALA A 750 -20.23 -3.24 -6.59
N SER A 751 -21.43 -2.97 -6.10
CA SER A 751 -22.04 -3.70 -5.00
C SER A 751 -22.56 -5.10 -5.39
N ARG A 752 -22.63 -5.43 -6.70
CA ARG A 752 -22.88 -6.78 -7.23
C ARG A 752 -21.59 -7.59 -7.38
N SER A 753 -20.49 -6.91 -7.67
CA SER A 753 -19.13 -7.51 -7.63
C SER A 753 -18.62 -7.67 -6.21
N GLN A 754 -19.19 -6.96 -5.25
CA GLN A 754 -19.08 -7.33 -3.86
C GLN A 754 -20.13 -8.43 -3.64
N PRO A 755 -19.78 -9.68 -3.33
CA PRO A 755 -20.73 -10.63 -2.77
C PRO A 755 -21.48 -9.91 -1.64
N ALA A 756 -22.67 -10.36 -1.31
CA ALA A 756 -23.47 -9.79 -0.19
C ALA A 756 -22.70 -9.75 1.15
N THR A 757 -21.55 -10.35 1.17
CA THR A 757 -20.36 -10.21 1.97
C THR A 757 -19.27 -9.55 1.11
N ALA A 758 -19.42 -8.32 0.67
CA ALA A 758 -18.26 -7.47 0.56
C ALA A 758 -17.74 -7.38 1.98
N ILE A 759 -16.90 -8.32 2.26
CA ILE A 759 -16.10 -8.28 3.45
C ILE A 759 -15.35 -6.96 3.26
N PRO A 760 -15.65 -5.91 4.05
CA PRO A 760 -14.81 -4.72 4.01
C PRO A 760 -13.39 -5.22 4.09
N PHE A 761 -12.46 -4.62 3.39
CA PHE A 761 -11.04 -4.97 3.42
C PHE A 761 -10.54 -5.28 4.84
N PHE A 762 -11.01 -4.49 5.82
CA PHE A 762 -10.81 -4.75 7.26
C PHE A 762 -11.41 -6.08 7.77
N ARG A 763 -12.43 -6.64 7.15
CA ARG A 763 -12.96 -7.96 7.51
C ARG A 763 -12.29 -9.13 6.78
N VAL A 764 -11.65 -8.90 5.65
CA VAL A 764 -10.72 -9.92 5.11
C VAL A 764 -9.49 -10.01 6.01
N LEU A 765 -9.01 -8.88 6.53
CA LEU A 765 -7.96 -8.86 7.55
C LEU A 765 -8.47 -9.32 8.93
N ASP A 766 -9.68 -8.94 9.33
CA ASP A 766 -10.33 -9.45 10.54
C ASP A 766 -10.71 -10.93 10.42
N GLY A 767 -11.00 -11.40 9.21
CA GLY A 767 -11.24 -12.82 8.91
C GLY A 767 -9.98 -13.68 8.90
N LEU A 768 -8.77 -13.09 8.99
CA LEU A 768 -7.55 -13.82 9.36
C LEU A 768 -7.61 -14.37 10.80
N GLU A 769 -8.64 -14.00 11.60
CA GLU A 769 -8.90 -14.60 12.90
C GLU A 769 -9.01 -16.13 12.86
N SER A 770 -9.57 -16.68 11.78
CA SER A 770 -9.62 -18.11 11.53
C SER A 770 -8.42 -18.64 10.72
N GLY A 771 -7.45 -17.78 10.37
CA GLY A 771 -6.27 -18.15 9.59
C GLY A 771 -6.63 -18.74 8.23
N LEU A 772 -6.49 -20.05 8.07
CA LEU A 772 -6.82 -20.76 6.83
C LEU A 772 -8.27 -20.54 6.35
N GLY A 773 -9.20 -20.24 7.24
CA GLY A 773 -10.60 -19.98 6.88
C GLY A 773 -10.79 -18.81 5.94
N SER A 774 -10.06 -17.73 6.13
CA SER A 774 -10.15 -16.54 5.27
C SER A 774 -9.50 -16.75 3.90
N ALA A 775 -8.31 -17.35 3.87
CA ALA A 775 -7.63 -17.69 2.62
C ALA A 775 -8.47 -18.69 1.80
N ALA A 776 -9.03 -19.72 2.45
CA ALA A 776 -9.89 -20.72 1.82
C ALA A 776 -11.22 -20.11 1.34
N GLU A 777 -11.75 -19.09 1.99
CA GLU A 777 -12.94 -18.37 1.52
C GLU A 777 -12.63 -17.57 0.26
N THR A 778 -11.54 -16.83 0.25
CA THR A 778 -11.07 -16.05 -0.90
C THR A 778 -10.77 -16.97 -2.10
N GLU A 779 -10.14 -18.13 -1.86
CA GLU A 779 -9.93 -19.19 -2.87
C GLU A 779 -11.26 -19.70 -3.44
N ARG A 780 -12.27 -19.96 -2.58
CA ARG A 780 -13.60 -20.39 -3.05
C ARG A 780 -14.29 -19.34 -3.91
N TYR A 781 -14.10 -18.05 -3.61
CA TYR A 781 -14.60 -16.97 -4.48
C TYR A 781 -13.92 -16.99 -5.84
N ALA A 782 -12.60 -17.13 -5.88
CA ALA A 782 -11.87 -17.26 -7.13
C ALA A 782 -12.37 -18.47 -7.96
N GLY A 783 -12.66 -19.60 -7.32
CA GLY A 783 -13.25 -20.78 -7.98
C GLY A 783 -14.61 -20.47 -8.61
N ARG A 784 -15.52 -19.80 -7.91
CA ARG A 784 -16.84 -19.43 -8.45
C ARG A 784 -16.74 -18.46 -9.63
N THR A 785 -15.79 -17.51 -9.58
CA THR A 785 -15.61 -16.54 -10.68
C THR A 785 -15.03 -17.20 -11.94
N VAL A 786 -14.22 -18.26 -11.81
CA VAL A 786 -13.81 -19.10 -12.96
C VAL A 786 -15.01 -19.75 -13.62
N GLU A 787 -15.90 -20.38 -12.83
CA GLU A 787 -17.12 -21.03 -13.33
C GLU A 787 -18.05 -20.03 -14.03
N GLN A 788 -18.03 -18.77 -13.62
CA GLN A 788 -18.78 -17.66 -14.22
C GLN A 788 -18.07 -16.98 -15.39
N HIS A 789 -16.89 -17.45 -15.79
CA HIS A 789 -16.05 -16.85 -16.83
C HIS A 789 -15.58 -15.40 -16.53
N GLU A 790 -15.56 -15.01 -15.26
CA GLU A 790 -15.10 -13.70 -14.80
C GLU A 790 -13.58 -13.70 -14.52
N THR A 791 -12.78 -13.95 -15.55
CA THR A 791 -11.32 -14.22 -15.42
C THR A 791 -10.54 -13.11 -14.72
N THR A 792 -10.91 -11.84 -14.89
CA THR A 792 -10.27 -10.70 -14.20
C THR A 792 -10.45 -10.80 -12.68
N ARG A 793 -11.66 -11.10 -12.21
CA ARG A 793 -11.95 -11.29 -10.78
C ARG A 793 -11.27 -12.53 -10.22
N THR A 794 -11.27 -13.60 -11.00
CA THR A 794 -10.55 -14.82 -10.64
C THR A 794 -9.09 -14.52 -10.32
N ARG A 795 -8.40 -13.74 -11.15
CA ARG A 795 -7.01 -13.33 -10.92
C ARG A 795 -6.83 -12.57 -9.63
N VAL A 796 -7.65 -11.55 -9.42
CA VAL A 796 -7.56 -10.71 -8.20
C VAL A 796 -7.74 -11.58 -6.95
N TYR A 797 -8.79 -12.41 -6.90
CA TYR A 797 -9.06 -13.22 -5.72
C TYR A 797 -8.05 -14.36 -5.56
N ALA A 798 -7.61 -15.01 -6.63
CA ALA A 798 -6.60 -16.07 -6.54
C ALA A 798 -5.25 -15.52 -6.06
N MET A 799 -4.82 -14.34 -6.54
CA MET A 799 -3.59 -13.70 -6.09
C MET A 799 -3.70 -13.20 -4.64
N LEU A 800 -4.87 -12.69 -4.23
CA LEU A 800 -5.12 -12.30 -2.83
C LEU A 800 -5.07 -13.52 -1.91
N ALA A 801 -5.72 -14.62 -2.27
CA ALA A 801 -5.68 -15.87 -1.52
C ALA A 801 -4.24 -16.45 -1.44
N ALA A 802 -3.49 -16.40 -2.56
CA ALA A 802 -2.10 -16.84 -2.59
C ALA A 802 -1.22 -16.02 -1.65
N ALA A 803 -1.41 -14.69 -1.59
CA ALA A 803 -0.70 -13.83 -0.64
C ALA A 803 -1.03 -14.21 0.82
N GLN A 804 -2.30 -14.48 1.13
CA GLN A 804 -2.72 -14.93 2.46
C GLN A 804 -2.14 -16.31 2.82
N TYR A 805 -2.14 -17.26 1.89
CA TYR A 805 -1.55 -18.59 2.09
C TYR A 805 -0.03 -18.51 2.28
N ARG A 806 0.66 -17.57 1.64
CA ARG A 806 2.09 -17.35 1.88
C ARG A 806 2.36 -16.89 3.31
N ILE A 807 1.56 -15.95 3.84
CA ILE A 807 1.67 -15.51 5.25
C ILE A 807 1.46 -16.69 6.20
N LEU A 808 0.57 -17.62 5.86
CA LEU A 808 0.28 -18.82 6.65
C LEU A 808 1.25 -19.98 6.36
N GLU A 809 2.20 -19.80 5.45
CA GLU A 809 3.11 -20.84 4.94
C GLU A 809 2.38 -22.11 4.43
N ASP A 810 1.15 -21.95 3.95
CA ASP A 810 0.40 -23.01 3.27
C ASP A 810 0.72 -23.03 1.78
N HIS A 811 1.81 -23.69 1.43
CA HIS A 811 2.27 -23.80 0.05
C HIS A 811 1.32 -24.64 -0.83
N ALA A 812 0.56 -25.57 -0.25
CA ALA A 812 -0.49 -26.30 -0.97
C ALA A 812 -1.65 -25.34 -1.34
N GLY A 813 -1.99 -24.37 -0.48
CA GLY A 813 -2.95 -23.31 -0.78
C GLY A 813 -2.47 -22.44 -1.95
N VAL A 814 -1.19 -22.07 -1.99
CA VAL A 814 -0.60 -21.35 -3.12
C VAL A 814 -0.71 -22.15 -4.40
N ALA A 815 -0.44 -23.46 -4.36
CA ALA A 815 -0.59 -24.35 -5.53
C ALA A 815 -2.03 -24.35 -6.08
N ARG A 816 -3.05 -24.44 -5.21
CA ARG A 816 -4.46 -24.37 -5.63
C ARG A 816 -4.82 -23.02 -6.27
N CYS A 817 -4.28 -21.93 -5.77
CA CYS A 817 -4.48 -20.61 -6.37
C CYS A 817 -3.87 -20.52 -7.79
N LEU A 818 -2.69 -21.12 -7.99
CA LEU A 818 -2.07 -21.24 -9.32
C LEU A 818 -2.92 -22.07 -10.30
N GLU A 819 -3.57 -23.12 -9.83
CA GLU A 819 -4.53 -23.91 -10.65
C GLU A 819 -5.75 -23.05 -11.06
N LEU A 820 -6.27 -22.19 -10.18
CA LEU A 820 -7.34 -21.25 -10.52
C LEU A 820 -6.91 -20.25 -11.60
N LEU A 821 -5.67 -19.73 -11.51
CA LEU A 821 -5.10 -18.87 -12.55
C LEU A 821 -4.92 -19.63 -13.88
N ALA A 822 -4.47 -20.89 -13.84
CA ALA A 822 -4.36 -21.74 -15.01
C ALA A 822 -5.72 -21.99 -15.68
N ASN A 823 -6.78 -22.20 -14.88
CA ASN A 823 -8.13 -22.34 -15.40
C ASN A 823 -8.64 -21.04 -16.04
N ALA A 824 -8.36 -19.88 -15.46
CA ALA A 824 -8.68 -18.59 -16.06
C ALA A 824 -7.95 -18.39 -17.41
N ALA A 825 -6.67 -18.75 -17.49
CA ALA A 825 -5.90 -18.73 -18.74
C ALA A 825 -6.47 -19.71 -19.79
N THR A 826 -6.95 -20.88 -19.36
CA THR A 826 -7.62 -21.84 -20.26
C THR A 826 -8.92 -21.29 -20.82
N VAL A 827 -9.76 -20.64 -20.00
CA VAL A 827 -11.00 -19.97 -20.44
C VAL A 827 -10.70 -18.92 -21.52
N GLU A 828 -9.57 -18.21 -21.41
CA GLU A 828 -9.11 -17.22 -22.38
C GLU A 828 -8.33 -17.81 -23.55
N GLN A 829 -8.28 -19.14 -23.69
CA GLN A 829 -7.56 -19.85 -24.74
C GLN A 829 -6.03 -19.59 -24.74
N ARG A 830 -5.44 -19.21 -23.61
CA ARG A 830 -3.98 -19.01 -23.41
C ARG A 830 -3.32 -20.30 -22.88
N GLN A 831 -3.39 -21.38 -23.69
CA GLN A 831 -2.96 -22.72 -23.26
C GLN A 831 -1.49 -22.79 -22.81
N PRO A 832 -0.49 -22.18 -23.50
CA PRO A 832 0.90 -22.19 -23.03
C PRO A 832 1.07 -21.59 -21.61
N GLN A 833 0.31 -20.53 -21.31
CA GLN A 833 0.30 -19.88 -20.00
C GLN A 833 -0.35 -20.80 -18.94
N ALA A 834 -1.46 -21.43 -19.28
CA ALA A 834 -2.13 -22.39 -18.40
C ALA A 834 -1.20 -23.55 -18.02
N ASP A 835 -0.44 -24.09 -18.99
CA ASP A 835 0.50 -25.18 -18.75
C ASP A 835 1.69 -24.72 -17.87
N ALA A 836 2.20 -23.51 -18.06
CA ALA A 836 3.25 -22.93 -17.22
C ALA A 836 2.78 -22.75 -15.76
N LEU A 837 1.55 -22.27 -15.55
CA LEU A 837 0.96 -22.11 -14.22
C LEU A 837 0.74 -23.44 -13.52
N ARG A 838 0.27 -24.50 -14.23
CA ARG A 838 0.12 -25.85 -13.69
C ARG A 838 1.47 -26.46 -13.31
N ALA A 839 2.50 -26.28 -14.15
CA ALA A 839 3.84 -26.73 -13.83
C ALA A 839 4.37 -26.06 -12.55
N LYS A 840 4.11 -24.78 -12.38
CA LYS A 840 4.46 -24.03 -11.16
C LYS A 840 3.65 -24.51 -9.96
N ALA A 841 2.35 -24.75 -10.10
CA ALA A 841 1.51 -25.33 -9.05
C ALA A 841 2.05 -26.67 -8.55
N ALA A 842 2.47 -27.54 -9.48
CA ALA A 842 3.05 -28.85 -9.15
C ALA A 842 4.35 -28.73 -8.32
N ARG A 843 5.20 -27.70 -8.59
CA ARG A 843 6.41 -27.46 -7.79
C ARG A 843 6.08 -27.03 -6.35
N TYR A 844 5.11 -26.10 -6.18
CA TYR A 844 4.63 -25.70 -4.86
C TYR A 844 4.02 -26.86 -4.07
N ASP A 845 3.24 -27.72 -4.72
CA ASP A 845 2.63 -28.89 -4.09
C ASP A 845 3.69 -29.94 -3.70
N ALA A 846 4.71 -30.15 -4.54
CA ALA A 846 5.84 -31.03 -4.24
C ALA A 846 6.61 -30.51 -3.00
N TYR A 847 6.90 -29.23 -2.93
CA TYR A 847 7.54 -28.60 -1.77
C TYR A 847 6.70 -28.72 -0.51
N ALA A 848 5.40 -28.51 -0.58
CA ALA A 848 4.48 -28.66 0.55
C ALA A 848 4.51 -30.10 1.12
N ARG A 849 4.51 -31.11 0.24
CA ARG A 849 4.62 -32.53 0.63
C ARG A 849 5.96 -32.85 1.28
N GLU A 850 7.05 -32.39 0.71
CA GLU A 850 8.40 -32.59 1.26
C GLU A 850 8.52 -31.94 2.65
N ARG A 851 8.03 -30.73 2.82
CA ARG A 851 8.02 -30.02 4.12
C ARG A 851 7.16 -30.75 5.15
N ALA A 852 6.01 -31.29 4.76
CA ALA A 852 5.15 -32.07 5.66
C ALA A 852 5.85 -33.37 6.10
N ALA A 853 6.55 -34.06 5.20
CA ALA A 853 7.31 -35.26 5.52
C ALA A 853 8.47 -34.99 6.50
N ARG A 854 9.15 -33.85 6.37
CA ARG A 854 10.22 -33.43 7.32
C ARG A 854 9.68 -33.17 8.74
N ARG A 855 8.47 -32.64 8.89
CA ARG A 855 7.83 -32.38 10.19
C ARG A 855 7.44 -33.64 10.94
N THR A 856 7.27 -34.77 10.24
CA THR A 856 6.92 -36.07 10.84
C THR A 856 8.13 -36.97 11.09
N GLY A 857 9.32 -36.62 10.58
CA GLY A 857 10.60 -37.31 10.77
C GLY A 857 11.49 -36.58 11.77
N ALA A 858 12.39 -37.29 12.47
CA ALA A 858 13.28 -36.72 13.47
C ALA A 858 14.18 -35.58 12.96
N PRO A 859 14.65 -34.69 13.84
CA PRO A 859 15.34 -33.44 13.45
C PRO A 859 16.76 -33.74 12.98
N ASP A 860 17.02 -33.70 11.69
CA ASP A 860 18.34 -33.48 11.14
C ASP A 860 18.53 -32.00 10.84
N GLN A 861 19.03 -31.27 11.84
CA GLN A 861 19.50 -29.92 11.66
C GLN A 861 20.94 -29.92 11.15
N VAL A 862 21.11 -29.78 9.84
CA VAL A 862 22.40 -29.32 9.30
C VAL A 862 22.24 -27.86 8.85
N ILE A 863 22.67 -26.94 9.68
CA ILE A 863 22.69 -25.51 9.37
C ILE A 863 23.99 -25.21 8.64
N TYR A 864 23.88 -24.88 7.35
CA TYR A 864 24.99 -24.31 6.59
C TYR A 864 24.87 -22.78 6.64
N ARG A 865 25.81 -22.13 7.34
CA ARG A 865 25.96 -20.65 7.26
C ARG A 865 26.85 -20.34 6.07
N VAL A 866 26.34 -19.55 5.14
CA VAL A 866 27.15 -18.91 4.10
C VAL A 866 27.90 -17.75 4.74
N ASP A 867 29.23 -17.76 4.64
CA ASP A 867 30.08 -16.66 5.07
C ASP A 867 29.93 -15.49 4.08
N PRO A 868 29.38 -14.34 4.49
CA PRO A 868 29.17 -13.21 3.58
C PRO A 868 30.48 -12.57 3.07
N ALA A 869 31.62 -12.95 3.65
CA ALA A 869 32.95 -12.45 3.22
C ALA A 869 33.52 -13.16 1.98
N ARG A 870 32.90 -14.25 1.50
CA ARG A 870 33.31 -14.94 0.26
C ARG A 870 32.38 -14.62 -0.91
N GLY A 871 32.25 -13.35 -1.20
CA GLY A 871 31.52 -12.88 -2.38
C GLY A 871 32.41 -12.90 -3.63
N ALA A 872 31.84 -13.37 -4.71
CA ALA A 872 32.00 -12.96 -6.11
C ALA A 872 33.40 -13.03 -6.79
N THR A 873 34.46 -13.60 -6.23
CA THR A 873 35.77 -13.63 -6.91
C THR A 873 36.24 -15.00 -7.39
N ASP A 874 35.52 -16.08 -7.14
CA ASP A 874 35.93 -17.42 -7.58
C ASP A 874 34.80 -18.14 -8.35
N LEU A 875 34.41 -17.58 -9.49
CA LEU A 875 33.72 -18.28 -10.56
C LEU A 875 34.55 -18.16 -11.84
N ASP A 876 35.67 -18.87 -11.90
CA ASP A 876 36.31 -19.35 -13.13
C ASP A 876 35.91 -20.82 -13.37
#